data_d882f8eb579d1b1a8cd734d9129b10dc
#
_entry.id   d882f8eb579d1b1a8cd734d9129b10dc
#
_cell.length_a   1.000
_cell.length_b   1.000
_cell.length_c   1.000
_cell.angle_alpha   90.00
_cell.angle_beta   90.00
_cell.angle_gamma   90.00
#
_symmetry.space_group_name_H-M   'P 1'
#
loop_
_entity.id
_entity.type
_entity.pdbx_description
1 polymer ?
#
loop_
_entity_poly.entity_id
_entity_poly.type
_entity_poly.pdbx_seq_one_letter_code
_entity_poly.pdbx_strand_id
1 'polypeptide(L)'
;MRYAETGFNLEIDLSRGSIERVATDPKETELYLGGLGTNAKILWDRVPPDTDPFSPDNVLIFAAGLLCGTPATGCNRTIVSTISPQTKLMAFSMMGGFLAPELKYAGYDKVVLRGKSPKLVYLWIKDDKVEIRDASHLAGKGSVETAELLRAELKEPKAQVAAIGMAGENRVFFASIEQGRSSASRGGIGAVMGDKGVKAIVVRGTKDINLANPPQFLELCNEVLEYIKFRNENPIPGVMPILAGLGSPQEMKVHDEKWHTENFMWGNSRLRRKDFWSDDIAREWMETMETMRTRLISCFNCPMTCGATISPPGKSTYMMKCFTKLTYTMAAMSDLEFGLGIAQSATEYGVDGFSAPQVMAFALELLEEGILTDKDFPDMPEDNEGRFYYLLDKIVRREGIGDVLANGTYWAAKEIGKGAEAFAHNTIKKHEQLPLKLSMLNPIYFLMYATGEKINITQIEGQFPQAPFPKKEHREKFTEDWIQVPDDKFKQYFIDWELRGDNSIPYYPTPAMCCDIVDWQERMHYIDDALGMCAGLSSFPLKPPYHIHNYPKFISAGAGIEMDXEKLTQAAKRYRTLVRAINIRRGMRRKDDAPPANHWKKRFPELEKELLDTYYEYKGWNDQGIPTQECLNELGLSYVAEDFEKRGVYNENTPSAKTSADKEKEV
;
A
#
# COMPACT_ATOMS: atom_id res chain seq x y z
N MET A 1 -8.73 17.71 27.22
CA MET A 1 -9.08 16.32 26.90
C MET A 1 -8.87 16.12 25.40
N ARG A 2 -8.35 14.95 24.98
CA ARG A 2 -8.18 14.63 23.56
C ARG A 2 -9.32 13.72 23.12
N TYR A 3 -9.79 13.89 21.91
CA TYR A 3 -10.93 13.14 21.36
C TYR A 3 -10.51 12.38 20.11
N ALA A 4 -11.03 11.17 19.95
CA ALA A 4 -10.70 10.19 18.93
C ALA A 4 -9.24 9.69 19.04
N GLU A 5 -8.30 10.55 19.32
CA GLU A 5 -6.88 10.22 19.53
C GLU A 5 -6.59 10.13 21.02
N THR A 6 -5.50 9.46 21.36
CA THR A 6 -5.04 9.31 22.75
C THR A 6 -4.25 10.55 23.21
N GLY A 7 -3.58 11.21 22.30
CA GLY A 7 -2.71 12.35 22.59
C GLY A 7 -1.28 11.95 22.96
N PHE A 8 -0.93 10.67 22.79
CA PHE A 8 0.41 10.16 23.13
C PHE A 8 0.96 9.25 22.05
N ASN A 9 2.25 9.40 21.77
CA ASN A 9 3.03 8.44 21.00
C ASN A 9 3.92 7.66 21.95
N LEU A 10 4.21 6.41 21.58
CA LEU A 10 5.20 5.59 22.26
C LEU A 10 6.48 5.66 21.43
N GLU A 11 7.51 6.27 21.99
CA GLU A 11 8.80 6.42 21.30
C GLU A 11 9.84 5.48 21.91
N ILE A 12 10.50 4.72 21.05
CA ILE A 12 11.45 3.69 21.47
C ILE A 12 12.76 3.90 20.72
N ASP A 13 13.84 4.07 21.48
CA ASP A 13 15.19 4.07 20.94
C ASP A 13 15.80 2.68 21.17
N LEU A 14 15.86 1.90 20.11
CA LEU A 14 16.31 0.50 20.18
C LEU A 14 17.80 0.37 20.49
N SER A 15 18.60 1.38 20.13
CA SER A 15 20.04 1.37 20.42
C SER A 15 20.31 1.54 21.91
N ARG A 16 19.49 2.37 22.57
CA ARG A 16 19.65 2.67 24.01
C ARG A 16 18.72 1.81 24.88
N GLY A 17 17.72 1.18 24.27
CA GLY A 17 16.70 0.44 25.02
C GLY A 17 15.76 1.36 25.80
N SER A 18 15.64 2.63 25.41
CA SER A 18 14.77 3.58 26.12
C SER A 18 13.36 3.56 25.56
N ILE A 19 12.40 3.75 26.45
CA ILE A 19 10.96 3.75 26.14
C ILE A 19 10.37 5.02 26.73
N GLU A 20 9.71 5.84 25.91
CA GLU A 20 9.12 7.09 26.35
C GLU A 20 7.68 7.22 25.85
N ARG A 21 6.81 7.69 26.74
CA ARG A 21 5.44 8.07 26.39
C ARG A 21 5.45 9.58 26.16
N VAL A 22 5.25 10.00 24.91
CA VAL A 22 5.45 11.40 24.52
C VAL A 22 4.12 12.01 24.14
N ALA A 23 3.77 13.14 24.81
CA ALA A 23 2.55 13.89 24.50
C ALA A 23 2.65 14.51 23.12
N THR A 24 1.57 14.49 22.34
CA THR A 24 1.49 15.08 21.01
C THR A 24 0.84 16.46 21.06
N ASP A 25 1.19 17.32 20.10
CA ASP A 25 0.62 18.66 19.97
C ASP A 25 -0.72 18.57 19.21
N PRO A 26 -1.86 18.99 19.81
CA PRO A 26 -3.13 18.96 19.08
C PRO A 26 -3.15 19.79 17.80
N LYS A 27 -2.29 20.80 17.68
CA LYS A 27 -2.19 21.59 16.45
C LYS A 27 -1.70 20.75 15.27
N GLU A 28 -0.85 19.76 15.51
CA GLU A 28 -0.42 18.86 14.47
C GLU A 28 -1.59 18.02 13.94
N THR A 29 -2.48 17.62 14.83
CA THR A 29 -3.69 16.89 14.42
C THR A 29 -4.60 17.79 13.58
N GLU A 30 -4.76 19.06 13.95
CA GLU A 30 -5.55 20.01 13.17
C GLU A 30 -4.98 20.20 11.76
N LEU A 31 -3.66 20.25 11.62
CA LEU A 31 -3.00 20.53 10.34
C LEU A 31 -2.84 19.28 9.47
N TYR A 32 -2.52 18.15 10.08
CA TYR A 32 -2.12 16.93 9.36
C TYR A 32 -3.07 15.75 9.63
N LEU A 33 -4.10 15.93 10.41
CA LEU A 33 -5.13 14.96 10.81
C LEU A 33 -4.57 13.85 11.70
N GLY A 34 -3.86 12.92 11.18
CA GLY A 34 -3.33 11.77 11.90
C GLY A 34 -2.70 10.81 10.92
N GLY A 35 -2.53 9.57 11.33
CA GLY A 35 -2.03 8.53 10.45
C GLY A 35 -0.90 9.00 9.54
N LEU A 36 -1.13 8.93 8.24
CA LEU A 36 -0.13 9.32 7.24
C LEU A 36 0.33 10.77 7.39
N GLY A 37 -0.60 11.68 7.64
CA GLY A 37 -0.24 13.10 7.67
C GLY A 37 0.76 13.43 8.75
N THR A 38 0.50 12.96 9.98
CA THR A 38 1.44 13.18 11.08
C THR A 38 2.69 12.31 10.95
N ASN A 39 2.60 11.12 10.31
CA ASN A 39 3.80 10.32 10.00
C ASN A 39 4.75 11.10 9.08
N ALA A 40 4.20 11.75 8.05
CA ALA A 40 5.02 12.53 7.11
C ALA A 40 5.75 13.67 7.85
N LYS A 41 5.06 14.34 8.77
CA LYS A 41 5.67 15.42 9.57
C LYS A 41 6.83 14.89 10.43
N ILE A 42 6.63 13.74 11.07
CA ILE A 42 7.70 13.10 11.88
C ILE A 42 8.91 12.75 10.99
N LEU A 43 8.67 12.14 9.83
CA LEU A 43 9.77 11.77 8.92
C LEU A 43 10.50 13.01 8.38
N TRP A 44 9.76 14.07 8.03
CA TRP A 44 10.37 15.32 7.59
C TRP A 44 11.30 15.90 8.67
N ASP A 45 10.80 15.93 9.91
CA ASP A 45 11.51 16.56 11.04
C ASP A 45 12.71 15.75 11.51
N ARG A 46 12.64 14.41 11.45
CA ARG A 46 13.60 13.56 12.18
C ARG A 46 14.54 12.75 11.29
N VAL A 47 14.22 12.58 10.00
CA VAL A 47 15.07 11.76 9.12
C VAL A 47 15.81 12.65 8.14
N PRO A 48 17.14 12.83 8.31
CA PRO A 48 17.91 13.59 7.34
C PRO A 48 17.75 13.03 5.92
N PRO A 49 17.77 13.89 4.88
CA PRO A 49 17.47 13.47 3.51
C PRO A 49 18.47 12.48 2.91
N ASP A 50 19.68 12.39 3.48
CA ASP A 50 20.71 11.46 3.00
C ASP A 50 20.76 10.16 3.83
N THR A 51 19.82 9.93 4.73
CA THR A 51 19.77 8.74 5.59
C THR A 51 19.63 7.47 4.76
N ASP A 52 20.53 6.52 4.98
CA ASP A 52 20.41 5.18 4.42
C ASP A 52 19.20 4.48 5.07
N PRO A 53 18.35 3.79 4.30
CA PRO A 53 17.20 3.09 4.90
C PRO A 53 17.57 2.06 5.98
N PHE A 54 18.77 1.50 5.95
CA PHE A 54 19.24 0.55 6.95
C PHE A 54 20.14 1.21 8.00
N SER A 55 20.03 2.53 8.16
CA SER A 55 20.72 3.28 9.20
C SER A 55 19.90 3.28 10.50
N PRO A 56 20.57 3.34 11.67
CA PRO A 56 19.85 3.59 12.93
C PRO A 56 19.07 4.91 12.91
N ASP A 57 19.46 5.86 12.05
CA ASP A 57 18.80 7.16 11.94
C ASP A 57 17.49 7.10 11.17
N ASN A 58 17.23 6.02 10.43
CA ASN A 58 15.91 5.83 9.81
C ASN A 58 14.87 5.56 10.90
N VAL A 59 13.68 6.10 10.71
CA VAL A 59 12.59 5.98 11.68
C VAL A 59 11.50 5.07 11.07
N LEU A 60 10.98 4.14 11.86
CA LEU A 60 9.87 3.27 11.47
C LEU A 60 8.68 3.59 12.38
N ILE A 61 7.55 3.96 11.78
CA ILE A 61 6.37 4.42 12.50
C ILE A 61 5.20 3.47 12.25
N PHE A 62 4.54 3.02 13.32
CA PHE A 62 3.26 2.32 13.26
C PHE A 62 2.22 3.28 13.82
N ALA A 63 1.33 3.78 12.97
CA ALA A 63 0.34 4.78 13.37
C ALA A 63 -1.07 4.22 13.23
N ALA A 64 -1.87 4.38 14.27
CA ALA A 64 -3.31 4.21 14.14
C ALA A 64 -3.86 5.47 13.46
N GLY A 65 -4.75 5.32 12.49
CA GLY A 65 -5.42 6.47 11.91
C GLY A 65 -6.28 7.21 12.94
N LEU A 66 -6.60 8.45 12.67
CA LEU A 66 -7.28 9.34 13.62
C LEU A 66 -8.55 8.72 14.22
N LEU A 67 -9.37 8.07 13.38
CA LEU A 67 -10.66 7.52 13.82
C LEU A 67 -10.61 6.03 14.19
N CYS A 68 -9.41 5.41 14.17
CA CYS A 68 -9.29 4.00 14.57
C CYS A 68 -9.69 3.80 16.02
N GLY A 69 -10.39 2.69 16.29
CA GLY A 69 -10.85 2.34 17.63
C GLY A 69 -12.18 2.97 17.99
N THR A 70 -12.68 3.89 17.18
CA THR A 70 -14.03 4.48 17.34
C THR A 70 -15.08 3.54 16.74
N PRO A 71 -16.38 3.83 16.94
CA PRO A 71 -17.44 3.04 16.28
C PRO A 71 -17.53 3.22 14.77
N ALA A 72 -16.72 4.08 14.13
CA ALA A 72 -16.73 4.25 12.66
C ALA A 72 -16.37 2.93 11.98
N THR A 73 -17.33 2.37 11.27
CA THR A 73 -17.20 1.08 10.59
C THR A 73 -16.07 1.10 9.56
N GLY A 74 -15.18 0.11 9.63
CA GLY A 74 -14.07 -0.02 8.67
C GLY A 74 -12.86 0.84 8.95
N CYS A 75 -12.87 1.57 10.07
CA CYS A 75 -11.75 2.43 10.45
C CYS A 75 -10.78 1.64 11.34
N ASN A 76 -9.87 0.91 10.70
CA ASN A 76 -9.02 -0.07 11.40
C ASN A 76 -7.59 -0.14 10.86
N ARG A 77 -7.18 0.84 10.04
CA ARG A 77 -5.87 0.77 9.38
C ARG A 77 -4.73 1.24 10.27
N THR A 78 -3.68 0.43 10.33
CA THR A 78 -2.37 0.84 10.83
C THR A 78 -1.58 1.35 9.63
N ILE A 79 -1.07 2.55 9.71
CA ILE A 79 -0.25 3.16 8.64
C ILE A 79 1.20 3.02 9.08
N VAL A 80 1.97 2.22 8.34
CA VAL A 80 3.38 1.98 8.65
C VAL A 80 4.21 2.80 7.67
N SER A 81 5.09 3.65 8.19
CA SER A 81 5.86 4.60 7.38
C SER A 81 7.34 4.57 7.74
N THR A 82 8.19 4.71 6.72
CA THR A 82 9.65 4.73 6.87
C THR A 82 10.28 5.17 5.54
N ILE A 83 11.60 5.21 5.47
CA ILE A 83 12.32 5.35 4.19
C ILE A 83 12.59 3.93 3.67
N SER A 84 12.18 3.69 2.43
CA SER A 84 12.22 2.38 1.78
C SER A 84 13.63 1.97 1.35
N PRO A 85 14.06 0.74 1.64
CA PRO A 85 15.32 0.24 1.07
C PRO A 85 15.23 0.02 -0.44
N GLN A 86 14.02 -0.22 -0.98
CA GLN A 86 13.84 -0.50 -2.39
C GLN A 86 13.78 0.78 -3.22
N THR A 87 12.94 1.74 -2.84
CA THR A 87 12.76 2.97 -3.62
C THR A 87 13.73 4.07 -3.22
N LYS A 88 14.30 4.00 -2.03
CA LYS A 88 15.12 5.06 -1.38
C LYS A 88 14.29 6.30 -1.04
N LEU A 89 12.98 6.21 -1.19
CA LEU A 89 12.00 7.29 -0.93
C LEU A 89 11.14 6.92 0.28
N MET A 90 10.28 7.82 0.70
CA MET A 90 9.32 7.53 1.77
C MET A 90 8.38 6.41 1.32
N ALA A 91 8.23 5.41 2.16
CA ALA A 91 7.24 4.36 1.97
C ALA A 91 6.18 4.47 3.06
N PHE A 92 4.95 4.22 2.69
CA PHE A 92 3.84 4.08 3.64
C PHE A 92 2.91 2.97 3.14
N SER A 93 2.59 2.08 4.06
CA SER A 93 1.79 0.90 3.76
C SER A 93 0.72 0.77 4.83
N MET A 94 -0.49 0.42 4.40
CA MET A 94 -1.64 0.33 5.28
C MET A 94 -1.98 -1.12 5.53
N MET A 95 -2.14 -1.46 6.80
CA MET A 95 -2.54 -2.81 7.14
C MET A 95 -3.83 -2.75 7.97
N GLY A 96 -4.82 -3.54 7.56
CA GLY A 96 -6.07 -3.66 8.29
C GLY A 96 -5.91 -4.58 9.50
N GLY A 97 -7.00 -5.18 9.91
CA GLY A 97 -6.97 -6.11 11.03
C GLY A 97 -7.34 -5.44 12.34
N PHE A 98 -6.57 -5.66 13.38
CA PHE A 98 -6.94 -5.28 14.74
C PHE A 98 -5.86 -4.49 15.49
N LEU A 99 -4.68 -4.30 14.88
CA LEU A 99 -3.56 -3.68 15.60
C LEU A 99 -3.81 -2.21 15.94
N ALA A 100 -4.30 -1.42 14.98
CA ALA A 100 -4.51 0.02 15.19
C ALA A 100 -5.53 0.28 16.31
N PRO A 101 -6.71 -0.36 16.32
CA PRO A 101 -7.63 -0.18 17.45
C PRO A 101 -7.02 -0.62 18.78
N GLU A 102 -6.30 -1.74 18.79
CA GLU A 102 -5.69 -2.24 20.03
C GLU A 102 -4.65 -1.26 20.55
N LEU A 103 -3.85 -0.66 19.66
CA LEU A 103 -2.86 0.35 20.03
C LEU A 103 -3.52 1.57 20.69
N LYS A 104 -4.63 2.04 20.09
CA LYS A 104 -5.42 3.13 20.68
C LYS A 104 -5.91 2.76 22.08
N TYR A 105 -6.43 1.55 22.24
CA TYR A 105 -6.92 1.06 23.54
C TYR A 105 -5.79 0.84 24.54
N ALA A 106 -4.55 0.75 24.09
CA ALA A 106 -3.39 0.72 24.98
C ALA A 106 -2.95 2.14 25.40
N GLY A 107 -3.47 3.17 24.73
CA GLY A 107 -3.19 4.55 25.08
C GLY A 107 -2.22 5.28 24.17
N TYR A 108 -1.99 4.78 22.95
CA TYR A 108 -1.01 5.36 22.04
C TYR A 108 -1.60 5.53 20.64
N ASP A 109 -1.27 6.66 20.00
CA ASP A 109 -1.63 6.89 18.60
C ASP A 109 -0.60 6.27 17.67
N LYS A 110 0.66 6.20 18.10
CA LYS A 110 1.76 5.67 17.29
C LYS A 110 2.80 4.93 18.15
N VAL A 111 3.50 4.00 17.50
CA VAL A 111 4.78 3.50 17.97
C VAL A 111 5.84 4.03 17.00
N VAL A 112 6.81 4.77 17.51
CA VAL A 112 7.88 5.39 16.72
C VAL A 112 9.20 4.74 17.13
N LEU A 113 9.82 4.02 16.18
CA LEU A 113 11.05 3.26 16.43
C LEU A 113 12.24 3.94 15.77
N ARG A 114 13.31 4.18 16.52
CA ARG A 114 14.60 4.63 16.00
C ARG A 114 15.71 3.77 16.59
N GLY A 115 16.90 3.91 16.01
CA GLY A 115 18.03 3.11 16.45
C GLY A 115 17.96 1.69 15.92
N LYS A 116 18.82 0.84 16.46
CA LYS A 116 18.86 -0.61 16.15
C LYS A 116 19.14 -1.38 17.43
N SER A 117 18.39 -2.43 17.66
CA SER A 117 18.69 -3.36 18.75
C SER A 117 19.92 -4.20 18.39
N PRO A 118 20.86 -4.41 19.31
CA PRO A 118 22.01 -5.27 19.03
C PRO A 118 21.65 -6.75 18.91
N LYS A 119 20.45 -7.14 19.33
CA LYS A 119 19.94 -8.51 19.20
C LYS A 119 18.47 -8.47 18.83
N LEU A 120 17.94 -9.60 18.39
CA LEU A 120 16.54 -9.70 17.99
C LEU A 120 15.63 -9.55 19.21
N VAL A 121 14.68 -8.62 19.14
CA VAL A 121 13.75 -8.32 20.24
C VAL A 121 12.31 -8.29 19.74
N TYR A 122 11.36 -8.35 20.68
CA TYR A 122 9.97 -7.98 20.41
C TYR A 122 9.51 -6.94 21.43
N LEU A 123 8.52 -6.15 21.03
CA LEU A 123 7.97 -5.11 21.89
C LEU A 123 6.67 -5.64 22.48
N TRP A 124 6.54 -5.60 23.79
CA TRP A 124 5.33 -6.00 24.51
C TRP A 124 4.68 -4.76 25.10
N ILE A 125 3.51 -4.40 24.57
CA ILE A 125 2.75 -3.21 24.97
C ILE A 125 1.43 -3.67 25.57
N LYS A 126 1.28 -3.47 26.87
CA LYS A 126 0.04 -3.77 27.59
C LYS A 126 -0.33 -2.52 28.41
N ASP A 127 -1.16 -1.66 27.81
CA ASP A 127 -1.50 -0.37 28.38
C ASP A 127 -0.22 0.43 28.72
N ASP A 128 -0.06 0.87 29.97
CA ASP A 128 1.10 1.65 30.38
C ASP A 128 2.37 0.81 30.57
N LYS A 129 2.26 -0.51 30.56
CA LYS A 129 3.41 -1.39 30.71
C LYS A 129 3.98 -1.74 29.35
N VAL A 130 5.19 -1.26 29.08
CA VAL A 130 5.87 -1.46 27.81
C VAL A 130 7.24 -2.05 28.06
N GLU A 131 7.58 -3.13 27.35
CA GLU A 131 8.84 -3.86 27.54
C GLU A 131 9.46 -4.21 26.18
N ILE A 132 10.79 -4.11 26.14
CA ILE A 132 11.59 -4.66 25.04
C ILE A 132 12.09 -6.01 25.53
N ARG A 133 11.68 -7.10 24.88
CA ARG A 133 12.00 -8.46 25.30
C ARG A 133 12.82 -9.20 24.27
N ASP A 134 13.66 -10.11 24.72
CA ASP A 134 14.49 -10.96 23.86
C ASP A 134 13.58 -11.80 22.94
N ALA A 135 13.91 -11.84 21.65
CA ALA A 135 13.21 -12.64 20.66
C ALA A 135 14.14 -13.65 19.96
N SER A 136 15.29 -13.95 20.54
CA SER A 136 16.27 -14.86 19.95
C SER A 136 15.65 -16.23 19.61
N HIS A 137 14.74 -16.69 20.46
CA HIS A 137 14.05 -17.98 20.28
C HIS A 137 13.05 -17.94 19.11
N LEU A 138 12.77 -16.78 18.56
CA LEU A 138 11.84 -16.61 17.43
C LEU A 138 12.56 -16.42 16.10
N ALA A 139 13.89 -16.38 16.12
CA ALA A 139 14.70 -16.20 14.91
C ALA A 139 14.37 -17.30 13.90
N GLY A 140 14.12 -16.91 12.65
CA GLY A 140 13.78 -17.84 11.58
C GLY A 140 12.34 -18.33 11.59
N LYS A 141 11.56 -18.02 12.62
CA LYS A 141 10.17 -18.44 12.71
C LYS A 141 9.31 -17.63 11.74
N GLY A 142 8.26 -18.25 11.22
CA GLY A 142 7.30 -17.59 10.34
C GLY A 142 6.48 -16.54 11.08
N SER A 143 5.87 -15.64 10.35
CA SER A 143 5.11 -14.54 10.92
C SER A 143 3.87 -15.02 11.69
N VAL A 144 3.15 -16.00 11.12
CA VAL A 144 1.95 -16.57 11.75
C VAL A 144 2.36 -17.39 12.99
N GLU A 145 3.37 -18.23 12.84
CA GLU A 145 3.93 -19.01 13.95
C GLU A 145 4.38 -18.11 15.09
N THR A 146 5.09 -17.02 14.78
CA THR A 146 5.55 -16.05 15.77
C THR A 146 4.39 -15.47 16.58
N ALA A 147 3.30 -15.08 15.89
CA ALA A 147 2.13 -14.52 16.57
C ALA A 147 1.51 -15.51 17.56
N GLU A 148 1.39 -16.77 17.15
CA GLU A 148 0.82 -17.83 18.00
C GLU A 148 1.73 -18.10 19.21
N LEU A 149 3.04 -18.20 18.98
CA LEU A 149 4.02 -18.44 20.06
C LEU A 149 4.01 -17.29 21.09
N LEU A 150 3.95 -16.05 20.63
CA LEU A 150 3.94 -14.89 21.53
C LEU A 150 2.65 -14.80 22.34
N ARG A 151 1.49 -15.08 21.74
CA ARG A 151 0.22 -15.13 22.50
C ARG A 151 0.28 -16.19 23.61
N ALA A 152 0.84 -17.34 23.29
CA ALA A 152 1.00 -18.43 24.27
C ALA A 152 1.99 -18.06 25.37
N GLU A 153 3.17 -17.55 25.00
CA GLU A 153 4.24 -17.15 25.93
C GLU A 153 3.73 -16.10 26.93
N LEU A 154 3.02 -15.10 26.39
CA LEU A 154 2.50 -13.97 27.19
C LEU A 154 1.19 -14.29 27.91
N LYS A 155 0.59 -15.43 27.61
CA LYS A 155 -0.72 -15.85 28.15
C LYS A 155 -1.79 -14.78 27.87
N GLU A 156 -1.72 -14.20 26.67
CA GLU A 156 -2.61 -13.12 26.25
C GLU A 156 -3.23 -13.47 24.88
N PRO A 157 -4.26 -14.35 24.85
CA PRO A 157 -4.84 -14.77 23.57
C PRO A 157 -5.51 -13.65 22.80
N LYS A 158 -5.83 -12.53 23.43
CA LYS A 158 -6.45 -11.38 22.76
C LYS A 158 -5.42 -10.36 22.24
N ALA A 159 -4.13 -10.56 22.51
CA ALA A 159 -3.11 -9.63 22.04
C ALA A 159 -3.03 -9.63 20.51
N GLN A 160 -2.81 -8.46 19.94
CA GLN A 160 -2.62 -8.30 18.50
C GLN A 160 -1.13 -8.24 18.22
N VAL A 161 -0.71 -8.99 17.19
CA VAL A 161 0.71 -9.17 16.88
C VAL A 161 0.96 -8.76 15.43
N ALA A 162 1.92 -7.85 15.24
CA ALA A 162 2.47 -7.54 13.92
C ALA A 162 3.89 -8.09 13.91
N ALA A 163 4.19 -8.99 12.99
CA ALA A 163 5.47 -9.71 12.98
C ALA A 163 6.08 -9.78 11.58
N ILE A 164 7.40 -9.84 11.53
CA ILE A 164 8.12 -10.18 10.31
C ILE A 164 8.44 -11.67 10.30
N GLY A 165 8.64 -12.20 9.09
CA GLY A 165 9.18 -13.54 8.90
C GLY A 165 10.67 -13.48 8.60
N MET A 166 11.20 -14.56 8.05
CA MET A 166 12.62 -14.68 7.70
C MET A 166 13.02 -13.61 6.67
N ALA A 167 12.14 -13.24 5.75
CA ALA A 167 12.45 -12.23 4.74
C ALA A 167 12.79 -10.87 5.38
N GLY A 168 12.05 -10.47 6.41
CA GLY A 168 12.36 -9.24 7.14
C GLY A 168 13.69 -9.33 7.87
N GLU A 169 13.93 -10.46 8.56
CA GLU A 169 15.20 -10.70 9.26
C GLU A 169 16.38 -10.61 8.29
N ASN A 170 16.22 -11.12 7.07
CA ASN A 170 17.26 -11.13 6.03
C ASN A 170 17.24 -9.89 5.14
N ARG A 171 16.45 -8.88 5.49
CA ARG A 171 16.39 -7.59 4.79
C ARG A 171 16.06 -7.71 3.31
N VAL A 172 15.14 -8.61 2.96
CA VAL A 172 14.60 -8.70 1.59
C VAL A 172 13.88 -7.38 1.29
N PHE A 173 14.20 -6.72 0.17
CA PHE A 173 13.70 -5.37 -0.12
C PHE A 173 12.19 -5.29 -0.28
N PHE A 174 11.50 -6.41 -0.42
CA PHE A 174 10.04 -6.48 -0.47
C PHE A 174 9.47 -7.32 0.68
N ALA A 175 10.17 -7.34 1.81
CA ALA A 175 9.67 -7.99 3.02
C ALA A 175 8.48 -7.21 3.59
N SER A 176 7.51 -7.95 4.13
CA SER A 176 6.27 -7.43 4.70
C SER A 176 6.23 -7.57 6.21
N ILE A 177 5.30 -6.85 6.82
CA ILE A 177 4.94 -7.01 8.25
C ILE A 177 3.52 -7.57 8.24
N GLU A 178 3.32 -8.67 8.95
CA GLU A 178 2.06 -9.43 8.93
C GLU A 178 1.27 -9.26 10.22
N GLN A 179 -0.04 -9.04 10.09
CA GLN A 179 -0.96 -8.95 11.22
C GLN A 179 -2.26 -9.66 10.86
N GLY A 180 -2.36 -10.93 11.24
CA GLY A 180 -3.51 -11.74 10.92
C GLY A 180 -3.74 -11.86 9.41
N ARG A 181 -4.91 -11.43 8.94
CA ARG A 181 -5.25 -11.45 7.52
C ARG A 181 -4.67 -10.27 6.74
N SER A 182 -4.05 -9.33 7.41
CA SER A 182 -3.59 -8.08 6.81
C SER A 182 -2.08 -7.98 6.86
N SER A 183 -1.53 -7.17 5.98
CA SER A 183 -0.09 -6.92 6.01
C SER A 183 0.25 -5.51 5.54
N ALA A 184 1.32 -4.97 6.09
CA ALA A 184 2.01 -3.81 5.53
C ALA A 184 3.06 -4.40 4.60
N SER A 185 2.71 -4.57 3.32
CA SER A 185 3.49 -5.41 2.41
C SER A 185 4.47 -4.66 1.54
N ARG A 186 4.16 -3.43 1.17
CA ARG A 186 4.90 -2.78 0.09
C ARG A 186 5.88 -1.76 0.63
N GLY A 187 6.96 -1.51 -0.15
CA GLY A 187 7.98 -0.53 0.22
C GLY A 187 9.11 -1.08 1.08
N GLY A 188 9.17 -2.40 1.30
CA GLY A 188 10.25 -3.02 2.06
C GLY A 188 10.24 -2.68 3.55
N ILE A 189 9.08 -2.35 4.07
CA ILE A 189 8.93 -1.93 5.47
C ILE A 189 9.36 -3.04 6.42
N GLY A 190 9.08 -4.30 6.06
CA GLY A 190 9.51 -5.47 6.85
C GLY A 190 11.02 -5.59 6.93
N ALA A 191 11.73 -5.20 5.86
CA ALA A 191 13.21 -5.22 5.86
C ALA A 191 13.77 -4.19 6.84
N VAL A 192 13.15 -3.01 6.92
CA VAL A 192 13.56 -1.97 7.87
C VAL A 192 13.32 -2.45 9.31
N MET A 193 12.16 -3.09 9.56
CA MET A 193 11.86 -3.65 10.88
C MET A 193 12.90 -4.71 11.29
N GLY A 194 13.25 -5.61 10.36
CA GLY A 194 14.27 -6.63 10.58
C GLY A 194 15.64 -6.04 10.82
N ASP A 195 16.02 -5.02 10.03
CA ASP A 195 17.31 -4.33 10.20
C ASP A 195 17.41 -3.66 11.57
N LYS A 196 16.31 -3.17 12.11
CA LYS A 196 16.25 -2.58 13.45
C LYS A 196 16.29 -3.65 14.56
N GLY A 197 16.22 -4.92 14.20
CA GLY A 197 16.27 -6.03 15.15
C GLY A 197 14.94 -6.29 15.85
N VAL A 198 13.82 -5.88 15.26
CA VAL A 198 12.49 -6.08 15.86
C VAL A 198 11.77 -7.21 15.14
N LYS A 199 11.51 -8.31 15.84
CA LYS A 199 10.78 -9.46 15.30
C LYS A 199 9.27 -9.22 15.28
N ALA A 200 8.75 -8.58 16.32
CA ALA A 200 7.32 -8.39 16.47
C ALA A 200 6.97 -7.23 17.39
N ILE A 201 5.78 -6.68 17.19
CA ILE A 201 5.13 -5.75 18.10
C ILE A 201 3.86 -6.43 18.57
N VAL A 202 3.71 -6.56 19.89
CA VAL A 202 2.58 -7.23 20.53
C VAL A 202 1.82 -6.20 21.36
N VAL A 203 0.52 -6.06 21.13
CA VAL A 203 -0.28 -5.03 21.78
C VAL A 203 -1.53 -5.64 22.43
N ARG A 204 -1.78 -5.23 23.67
CA ARG A 204 -3.04 -5.49 24.37
C ARG A 204 -3.47 -4.20 25.04
N GLY A 205 -4.63 -3.69 24.70
CA GLY A 205 -5.15 -2.44 25.24
C GLY A 205 -6.50 -2.65 25.92
N THR A 206 -6.71 -1.95 27.03
CA THR A 206 -7.96 -2.03 27.80
C THR A 206 -8.57 -0.67 28.12
N LYS A 207 -8.00 0.40 27.56
CA LYS A 207 -8.46 1.77 27.83
C LYS A 207 -9.57 2.18 26.85
N ASP A 208 -10.23 3.28 27.17
CA ASP A 208 -11.30 3.85 26.34
C ASP A 208 -10.76 4.95 25.42
N ILE A 209 -11.55 5.25 24.40
CA ILE A 209 -11.35 6.40 23.51
C ILE A 209 -12.53 7.35 23.74
N ASN A 210 -12.24 8.64 23.87
CA ASN A 210 -13.26 9.66 24.03
C ASN A 210 -13.67 10.24 22.68
N LEU A 211 -14.95 10.54 22.51
CA LEU A 211 -15.48 11.22 21.32
C LEU A 211 -15.98 12.59 21.73
N ALA A 212 -15.82 13.59 20.87
CA ALA A 212 -16.22 14.96 21.16
C ALA A 212 -17.74 15.09 21.26
N ASN A 213 -18.47 14.40 20.37
CA ASN A 213 -19.93 14.39 20.37
C ASN A 213 -20.42 12.97 20.09
N PRO A 214 -20.48 12.11 21.15
CA PRO A 214 -20.85 10.71 20.94
C PRO A 214 -22.24 10.49 20.31
N PRO A 215 -23.31 11.21 20.69
CA PRO A 215 -24.59 10.97 20.02
C PRO A 215 -24.55 11.24 18.52
N GLN A 216 -23.97 12.36 18.10
CA GLN A 216 -23.85 12.68 16.69
C GLN A 216 -22.99 11.67 15.95
N PHE A 217 -21.86 11.25 16.57
CA PHE A 217 -20.95 10.29 15.97
C PHE A 217 -21.66 8.94 15.72
N LEU A 218 -22.44 8.48 16.70
CA LEU A 218 -23.18 7.23 16.57
C LEU A 218 -24.28 7.33 15.50
N GLU A 219 -24.93 8.48 15.40
CA GLU A 219 -25.92 8.72 14.34
C GLU A 219 -25.27 8.58 12.95
N LEU A 220 -24.12 9.21 12.76
CA LEU A 220 -23.36 9.08 11.50
C LEU A 220 -22.95 7.63 11.21
N CYS A 221 -22.54 6.89 12.24
CA CYS A 221 -22.20 5.46 12.09
C CYS A 221 -23.42 4.66 11.63
N ASN A 222 -24.60 4.94 12.20
CA ASN A 222 -25.82 4.26 11.81
C ASN A 222 -26.20 4.58 10.36
N GLU A 223 -26.06 5.84 9.93
CA GLU A 223 -26.31 6.23 8.55
C GLU A 223 -25.43 5.42 7.59
N VAL A 224 -24.16 5.26 7.91
CA VAL A 224 -23.22 4.47 7.11
C VAL A 224 -23.65 3.00 7.03
N LEU A 225 -24.03 2.41 8.17
CA LEU A 225 -24.44 1.00 8.20
C LEU A 225 -25.74 0.78 7.39
N GLU A 226 -26.70 1.69 7.51
CA GLU A 226 -27.94 1.62 6.71
C GLU A 226 -27.66 1.77 5.23
N TYR A 227 -26.72 2.65 4.87
CA TYR A 227 -26.31 2.82 3.47
C TYR A 227 -25.66 1.55 2.92
N ILE A 228 -24.75 0.92 3.70
CA ILE A 228 -24.12 -0.35 3.31
C ILE A 228 -25.20 -1.41 3.07
N LYS A 229 -26.16 -1.53 3.98
CA LYS A 229 -27.26 -2.47 3.85
C LYS A 229 -28.05 -2.19 2.56
N PHE A 230 -28.43 -0.93 2.35
CA PHE A 230 -29.17 -0.51 1.15
C PHE A 230 -28.42 -0.88 -0.13
N ARG A 231 -27.09 -0.61 -0.18
CA ARG A 231 -26.28 -0.88 -1.36
C ARG A 231 -26.18 -2.39 -1.65
N ASN A 232 -26.15 -3.21 -0.61
CA ASN A 232 -26.10 -4.65 -0.79
C ASN A 232 -27.44 -5.24 -1.25
N GLU A 233 -28.52 -4.63 -0.82
CA GLU A 233 -29.88 -5.02 -1.27
C GLU A 233 -30.21 -4.45 -2.66
N ASN A 234 -29.53 -3.38 -3.07
CA ASN A 234 -29.76 -2.68 -4.32
C ASN A 234 -28.44 -2.54 -5.09
N PRO A 235 -27.88 -3.64 -5.61
CA PRO A 235 -26.61 -3.58 -6.32
C PRO A 235 -26.73 -2.80 -7.63
N ILE A 236 -25.69 -2.04 -7.95
CA ILE A 236 -25.62 -1.30 -9.21
C ILE A 236 -24.99 -2.24 -10.25
N PRO A 237 -25.66 -2.46 -11.39
CA PRO A 237 -25.08 -3.30 -12.45
C PRO A 237 -23.68 -2.82 -12.86
N GLY A 238 -22.74 -3.74 -12.93
CA GLY A 238 -21.36 -3.44 -13.31
C GLY A 238 -20.49 -2.88 -12.19
N VAL A 239 -21.04 -2.74 -10.97
CA VAL A 239 -20.29 -2.26 -9.80
C VAL A 239 -20.22 -3.37 -8.77
N MET A 240 -19.00 -3.64 -8.27
CA MET A 240 -18.80 -4.68 -7.26
C MET A 240 -19.61 -4.32 -5.98
N PRO A 241 -20.37 -5.25 -5.44
CA PRO A 241 -21.06 -5.01 -4.16
C PRO A 241 -20.08 -4.65 -3.04
N ILE A 242 -20.49 -3.78 -2.15
CA ILE A 242 -19.65 -3.33 -1.04
C ILE A 242 -19.19 -4.51 -0.17
N LEU A 243 -20.06 -5.47 0.05
CA LEU A 243 -19.74 -6.64 0.88
C LEU A 243 -19.16 -7.82 0.10
N ALA A 244 -18.97 -7.68 -1.22
CA ALA A 244 -18.27 -8.71 -1.99
C ALA A 244 -16.77 -8.54 -1.72
N GLY A 245 -16.28 -9.23 -0.76
CA GLY A 245 -14.90 -9.07 -0.35
C GLY A 245 -13.91 -9.66 -1.34
N LEU A 246 -12.71 -9.15 -1.31
CA LEU A 246 -11.59 -9.57 -2.14
C LEU A 246 -11.04 -10.96 -1.73
N GLY A 247 -11.79 -11.79 -1.20
CA GLY A 247 -11.45 -13.17 -0.86
C GLY A 247 -12.62 -14.08 -1.10
N SER A 248 -13.70 -13.51 -1.64
CA SER A 248 -14.92 -14.27 -1.87
C SER A 248 -14.96 -14.80 -3.30
N PRO A 249 -15.71 -15.87 -3.55
CA PRO A 249 -15.87 -16.39 -4.91
C PRO A 249 -16.46 -15.38 -5.89
N GLN A 250 -17.26 -14.42 -5.42
CA GLN A 250 -17.87 -13.42 -6.27
C GLN A 250 -16.83 -12.55 -6.96
N GLU A 251 -15.66 -12.39 -6.36
CA GLU A 251 -14.55 -11.64 -6.95
C GLU A 251 -14.21 -12.17 -8.35
N MET A 252 -14.31 -13.46 -8.53
CA MET A 252 -13.96 -14.12 -9.79
C MET A 252 -14.99 -13.87 -10.89
N LYS A 253 -16.21 -13.49 -10.54
CA LYS A 253 -17.30 -13.26 -11.49
C LYS A 253 -17.35 -11.82 -12.01
N VAL A 254 -16.60 -10.91 -11.41
CA VAL A 254 -16.68 -9.48 -11.73
C VAL A 254 -16.02 -9.17 -13.06
N HIS A 255 -15.03 -9.95 -13.45
CA HIS A 255 -14.20 -9.69 -14.61
C HIS A 255 -14.55 -10.65 -15.75
N ASP A 256 -14.72 -10.12 -16.93
CA ASP A 256 -14.96 -10.94 -18.11
C ASP A 256 -13.64 -11.41 -18.74
N GLU A 257 -13.75 -12.41 -19.59
CA GLU A 257 -12.62 -13.04 -20.26
C GLU A 257 -11.78 -12.04 -21.07
N LYS A 258 -12.46 -11.16 -21.80
CA LYS A 258 -11.77 -10.17 -22.66
C LYS A 258 -10.93 -9.21 -21.81
N TRP A 259 -11.48 -8.74 -20.69
CA TRP A 259 -10.77 -7.82 -19.80
C TRP A 259 -9.49 -8.49 -19.26
N HIS A 260 -9.62 -9.74 -18.83
CA HIS A 260 -8.47 -10.47 -18.29
C HIS A 260 -7.40 -10.74 -19.35
N THR A 261 -7.79 -11.23 -20.52
CA THR A 261 -6.81 -11.58 -21.55
C THR A 261 -6.04 -10.37 -22.10
N GLU A 262 -6.69 -9.21 -22.12
CA GLU A 262 -6.06 -8.00 -22.65
C GLU A 262 -5.32 -7.19 -21.60
N ASN A 263 -5.78 -7.21 -20.37
CA ASN A 263 -5.27 -6.34 -19.32
C ASN A 263 -4.31 -7.01 -18.35
N PHE A 264 -4.42 -8.32 -18.15
CA PHE A 264 -3.46 -9.06 -17.35
C PHE A 264 -2.22 -9.38 -18.17
N MET A 265 -1.61 -8.36 -18.71
CA MET A 265 -0.34 -8.50 -19.41
C MET A 265 0.78 -8.16 -18.42
N TRP A 266 1.26 -9.16 -17.75
CA TRP A 266 2.31 -9.01 -16.77
C TRP A 266 3.58 -8.51 -17.45
N GLY A 267 4.28 -7.63 -16.78
CA GLY A 267 5.54 -7.14 -17.27
C GLY A 267 6.53 -8.26 -17.47
N ASN A 268 6.71 -9.07 -16.48
CA ASN A 268 7.64 -10.19 -16.48
C ASN A 268 6.89 -11.50 -16.32
N SER A 269 5.92 -11.75 -17.14
CA SER A 269 5.20 -13.00 -17.01
C SER A 269 5.14 -13.74 -18.32
N ARG A 270 4.99 -15.00 -18.17
CA ARG A 270 4.67 -15.91 -19.26
C ARG A 270 3.20 -15.77 -19.64
N LEU A 271 2.43 -14.96 -18.92
CA LEU A 271 1.03 -14.72 -19.22
C LEU A 271 0.90 -13.78 -20.41
N ARG A 272 1.39 -14.24 -21.53
CA ARG A 272 1.14 -13.61 -22.83
C ARG A 272 0.09 -14.42 -23.58
N ARG A 273 -0.40 -15.49 -22.92
CA ARG A 273 -1.32 -16.42 -23.56
C ARG A 273 -2.76 -15.94 -23.35
N LYS A 274 -3.44 -15.76 -24.46
CA LYS A 274 -4.85 -15.37 -24.46
C LYS A 274 -5.76 -16.46 -23.94
N ASP A 275 -5.28 -17.70 -23.96
CA ASP A 275 -6.06 -18.87 -23.58
C ASP A 275 -5.95 -19.24 -22.10
N PHE A 276 -5.18 -18.46 -21.31
CA PHE A 276 -5.03 -18.79 -19.89
C PHE A 276 -6.31 -18.54 -19.10
N TRP A 277 -7.03 -17.44 -19.38
CA TRP A 277 -8.23 -17.09 -18.64
C TRP A 277 -9.49 -17.53 -19.39
N SER A 278 -10.38 -18.16 -18.69
CA SER A 278 -11.68 -18.59 -19.23
C SER A 278 -12.71 -18.71 -18.10
N ASP A 279 -13.98 -18.81 -18.47
CA ASP A 279 -15.05 -19.02 -17.50
C ASP A 279 -14.88 -20.38 -16.78
N ASP A 280 -14.31 -21.36 -17.45
CA ASP A 280 -14.05 -22.68 -16.84
C ASP A 280 -12.96 -22.57 -15.78
N ILE A 281 -11.90 -21.82 -16.05
CA ILE A 281 -10.83 -21.57 -15.07
C ILE A 281 -11.40 -20.79 -13.88
N ALA A 282 -12.20 -19.78 -14.14
CA ALA A 282 -12.83 -18.99 -13.06
C ALA A 282 -13.72 -19.86 -12.17
N ARG A 283 -14.48 -20.76 -12.80
CA ARG A 283 -15.34 -21.71 -12.06
C ARG A 283 -14.50 -22.67 -11.22
N GLU A 284 -13.45 -23.24 -11.80
CA GLU A 284 -12.52 -24.11 -11.10
C GLU A 284 -11.91 -23.41 -9.88
N TRP A 285 -11.50 -22.16 -10.05
CA TRP A 285 -10.92 -21.39 -8.94
C TRP A 285 -11.95 -21.18 -7.83
N MET A 286 -13.20 -20.89 -8.18
CA MET A 286 -14.28 -20.75 -7.19
C MET A 286 -14.48 -22.04 -6.40
N GLU A 287 -14.50 -23.17 -7.10
CA GLU A 287 -14.66 -24.49 -6.47
C GLU A 287 -13.49 -24.81 -5.54
N THR A 288 -12.27 -24.51 -5.97
CA THR A 288 -11.07 -24.68 -5.16
C THR A 288 -11.15 -23.84 -3.87
N MET A 289 -11.56 -22.57 -4.00
CA MET A 289 -11.74 -21.69 -2.85
C MET A 289 -12.74 -22.28 -1.85
N GLU A 290 -13.87 -22.80 -2.36
CA GLU A 290 -14.92 -23.39 -1.50
C GLU A 290 -14.40 -24.61 -0.73
N THR A 291 -13.54 -25.43 -1.35
CA THR A 291 -13.01 -26.62 -0.67
C THR A 291 -11.97 -26.29 0.40
N MET A 292 -11.21 -25.20 0.22
CA MET A 292 -10.12 -24.88 1.14
C MET A 292 -10.50 -23.84 2.20
N ARG A 293 -11.54 -23.06 1.93
CA ARG A 293 -11.97 -22.00 2.85
C ARG A 293 -12.69 -22.62 4.05
N THR A 294 -12.21 -22.30 5.25
CA THR A 294 -12.85 -22.77 6.48
C THR A 294 -13.77 -21.72 7.07
N ARG A 295 -13.48 -20.44 6.87
CA ARG A 295 -14.29 -19.34 7.43
C ARG A 295 -14.00 -18.04 6.71
N LEU A 296 -15.03 -17.21 6.52
CA LEU A 296 -14.85 -15.82 6.10
C LEU A 296 -14.50 -14.98 7.33
N ILE A 297 -13.62 -14.00 7.16
CA ILE A 297 -13.14 -13.16 8.25
C ILE A 297 -13.13 -11.68 7.83
N SER A 298 -13.20 -10.81 8.84
CA SER A 298 -13.19 -9.35 8.66
C SER A 298 -12.10 -8.70 9.52
N CYS A 299 -11.82 -7.45 9.23
CA CYS A 299 -11.04 -6.59 10.12
C CYS A 299 -11.94 -6.07 11.25
N PHE A 300 -11.33 -5.40 12.22
CA PHE A 300 -12.05 -4.80 13.36
C PHE A 300 -13.19 -3.90 12.87
N ASN A 301 -14.37 -4.12 13.44
CA ASN A 301 -15.58 -3.31 13.20
C ASN A 301 -15.85 -3.11 11.70
N CYS A 302 -15.80 -4.19 10.92
CA CYS A 302 -15.99 -4.11 9.49
C CYS A 302 -16.98 -5.18 9.01
N PRO A 303 -18.03 -4.80 8.29
CA PRO A 303 -18.99 -5.79 7.79
C PRO A 303 -18.54 -6.49 6.53
N MET A 304 -17.45 -6.02 5.89
CA MET A 304 -16.90 -6.67 4.70
C MET A 304 -16.16 -7.94 5.10
N THR A 305 -16.60 -9.07 4.58
CA THR A 305 -15.92 -10.35 4.81
C THR A 305 -14.93 -10.62 3.68
N CYS A 306 -13.97 -9.70 3.54
CA CYS A 306 -13.04 -9.76 2.42
C CYS A 306 -11.82 -10.65 2.66
N GLY A 307 -11.75 -11.30 3.79
CA GLY A 307 -10.70 -12.28 4.10
C GLY A 307 -11.27 -13.65 4.34
N ALA A 308 -10.40 -14.62 4.40
CA ALA A 308 -10.80 -16.01 4.67
C ALA A 308 -9.69 -16.75 5.40
N THR A 309 -10.07 -17.72 6.21
CA THR A 309 -9.13 -18.71 6.73
C THR A 309 -9.07 -19.83 5.70
N ILE A 310 -7.88 -20.20 5.29
CA ILE A 310 -7.62 -21.17 4.22
C ILE A 310 -6.73 -22.29 4.77
N SER A 311 -7.05 -23.50 4.39
CA SER A 311 -6.29 -24.69 4.79
C SER A 311 -5.78 -25.42 3.55
N PRO A 312 -4.67 -24.97 2.96
CA PRO A 312 -4.12 -25.66 1.78
C PRO A 312 -3.57 -27.04 2.17
N PRO A 313 -3.67 -28.05 1.28
CA PRO A 313 -3.13 -29.37 1.58
C PRO A 313 -1.64 -29.33 1.94
N GLY A 314 -1.27 -30.01 3.00
CA GLY A 314 0.12 -30.10 3.45
C GLY A 314 0.69 -28.84 4.07
N LYS A 315 -0.15 -27.82 4.29
CA LYS A 315 0.26 -26.53 4.86
C LYS A 315 -0.57 -26.19 6.10
N SER A 316 -0.03 -25.33 6.95
CA SER A 316 -0.81 -24.86 8.09
C SER A 316 -1.91 -23.91 7.62
N THR A 317 -2.99 -23.87 8.38
CA THR A 317 -4.09 -22.92 8.15
C THR A 317 -3.57 -21.50 8.34
N TYR A 318 -3.99 -20.58 7.47
CA TYR A 318 -3.59 -19.19 7.56
C TYR A 318 -4.75 -18.26 7.19
N MET A 319 -4.60 -16.99 7.54
CA MET A 319 -5.57 -15.97 7.17
C MET A 319 -5.15 -15.39 5.83
N MET A 320 -5.94 -15.66 4.79
CA MET A 320 -5.63 -15.26 3.44
C MET A 320 -5.79 -13.75 3.25
N LYS A 321 -4.81 -13.16 2.63
CA LYS A 321 -4.86 -11.77 2.20
C LYS A 321 -5.55 -11.65 0.84
N CYS A 322 -5.76 -10.44 0.41
CA CYS A 322 -6.36 -10.02 -0.84
C CYS A 322 -5.83 -10.82 -2.05
N PHE A 323 -5.43 -10.25 -3.11
CA PHE A 323 -5.10 -10.88 -4.40
C PHE A 323 -3.90 -11.84 -4.43
N THR A 324 -3.18 -12.05 -3.36
CA THR A 324 -1.88 -12.76 -3.40
C THR A 324 -1.97 -14.17 -3.99
N LYS A 325 -3.06 -14.88 -3.72
CA LYS A 325 -3.28 -16.20 -4.32
C LYS A 325 -3.27 -16.15 -5.85
N LEU A 326 -3.89 -15.12 -6.40
CA LEU A 326 -4.00 -14.95 -7.85
C LEU A 326 -2.66 -14.55 -8.48
N THR A 327 -1.90 -13.70 -7.83
CA THR A 327 -0.62 -13.25 -8.38
C THR A 327 0.36 -14.41 -8.56
N TYR A 328 0.41 -15.33 -7.61
CA TYR A 328 1.26 -16.51 -7.72
C TYR A 328 0.71 -17.51 -8.76
N THR A 329 -0.60 -17.74 -8.72
CA THR A 329 -1.26 -18.67 -9.67
C THR A 329 -0.96 -18.23 -11.12
N MET A 330 -1.16 -16.95 -11.38
CA MET A 330 -0.99 -16.41 -12.72
C MET A 330 0.49 -16.37 -13.15
N ALA A 331 1.38 -15.97 -12.26
CA ALA A 331 2.81 -15.90 -12.59
C ALA A 331 3.38 -17.28 -12.93
N ALA A 332 2.95 -18.31 -12.22
CA ALA A 332 3.37 -19.70 -12.47
C ALA A 332 2.56 -20.38 -13.58
N MET A 333 1.46 -19.78 -14.03
CA MET A 333 0.52 -20.39 -14.98
C MET A 333 0.05 -21.77 -14.45
N SER A 334 -0.35 -21.77 -13.19
CA SER A 334 -0.76 -22.98 -12.48
C SER A 334 -2.20 -22.86 -11.97
N ASP A 335 -2.59 -23.71 -11.04
CA ASP A 335 -3.94 -23.70 -10.47
C ASP A 335 -4.01 -22.92 -9.15
N LEU A 336 -5.22 -22.69 -8.67
CA LEU A 336 -5.43 -21.93 -7.46
C LEU A 336 -4.95 -22.67 -6.20
N GLU A 337 -4.99 -24.00 -6.21
CA GLU A 337 -4.46 -24.80 -5.10
C GLU A 337 -2.98 -24.46 -4.85
N PHE A 338 -2.19 -24.43 -5.92
CA PHE A 338 -0.79 -24.00 -5.87
C PHE A 338 -0.70 -22.56 -5.35
N GLY A 339 -1.52 -21.65 -5.91
CA GLY A 339 -1.51 -20.24 -5.52
C GLY A 339 -1.79 -20.03 -4.05
N LEU A 340 -2.76 -20.75 -3.51
CA LEU A 340 -3.10 -20.67 -2.08
C LEU A 340 -1.99 -21.27 -1.21
N GLY A 341 -1.39 -22.37 -1.65
CA GLY A 341 -0.28 -23.01 -0.93
C GLY A 341 0.96 -22.14 -0.85
N ILE A 342 1.39 -21.57 -1.98
CA ILE A 342 2.59 -20.74 -1.97
C ILE A 342 2.34 -19.38 -1.28
N ALA A 343 1.11 -18.86 -1.35
CA ALA A 343 0.75 -17.64 -0.61
C ALA A 343 0.83 -17.87 0.89
N GLN A 344 0.52 -19.08 1.36
CA GLN A 344 0.70 -19.44 2.76
C GLN A 344 2.18 -19.39 3.15
N SER A 345 3.05 -19.99 2.34
CA SER A 345 4.50 -19.95 2.57
C SER A 345 5.04 -18.51 2.53
N ALA A 346 4.58 -17.72 1.57
CA ALA A 346 4.97 -16.32 1.43
C ALA A 346 4.53 -15.49 2.65
N THR A 347 3.36 -15.78 3.21
CA THR A 347 2.88 -15.12 4.42
C THR A 347 3.78 -15.45 5.62
N GLU A 348 4.13 -16.73 5.77
CA GLU A 348 5.04 -17.16 6.85
C GLU A 348 6.42 -16.52 6.68
N TYR A 349 6.95 -16.50 5.47
CA TYR A 349 8.22 -15.83 5.20
C TYR A 349 8.14 -14.32 5.36
N GLY A 350 6.95 -13.73 5.18
CA GLY A 350 6.73 -12.28 5.28
C GLY A 350 7.24 -11.53 4.06
N VAL A 351 6.72 -11.84 2.87
CA VAL A 351 7.06 -11.13 1.63
C VAL A 351 5.81 -10.56 0.97
N ASP A 352 6.00 -9.46 0.24
CA ASP A 352 4.95 -8.82 -0.55
C ASP A 352 4.49 -9.78 -1.67
N GLY A 353 3.22 -10.12 -1.64
CA GLY A 353 2.62 -11.06 -2.61
C GLY A 353 2.45 -10.50 -4.01
N PHE A 354 2.74 -9.21 -4.23
CA PHE A 354 2.77 -8.65 -5.59
C PHE A 354 4.19 -8.61 -6.14
N SER A 355 5.17 -8.21 -5.34
CA SER A 355 6.57 -8.15 -5.78
C SER A 355 7.19 -9.53 -5.96
N ALA A 356 7.00 -10.43 -4.99
CA ALA A 356 7.69 -11.73 -5.02
C ALA A 356 7.40 -12.53 -6.30
N PRO A 357 6.14 -12.74 -6.72
CA PRO A 357 5.93 -13.51 -7.96
C PRO A 357 6.47 -12.81 -9.19
N GLN A 358 6.50 -11.47 -9.21
CA GLN A 358 7.06 -10.74 -10.36
C GLN A 358 8.58 -10.86 -10.42
N VAL A 359 9.25 -10.81 -9.27
CA VAL A 359 10.71 -11.01 -9.20
C VAL A 359 11.07 -12.43 -9.66
N MET A 360 10.28 -13.42 -9.23
CA MET A 360 10.50 -14.81 -9.65
C MET A 360 10.25 -14.99 -11.15
N ALA A 361 9.19 -14.40 -11.69
CA ALA A 361 8.91 -14.44 -13.12
C ALA A 361 10.02 -13.73 -13.93
N PHE A 362 10.54 -12.62 -13.41
CA PHE A 362 11.67 -11.91 -14.00
C PHE A 362 12.90 -12.82 -14.09
N ALA A 363 13.23 -13.52 -13.01
CA ALA A 363 14.38 -14.45 -12.97
C ALA A 363 14.24 -15.55 -14.00
N LEU A 364 13.04 -16.13 -14.14
CA LEU A 364 12.79 -17.19 -15.11
C LEU A 364 12.81 -16.67 -16.55
N GLU A 365 12.36 -15.43 -16.77
CA GLU A 365 12.46 -14.80 -18.09
C GLU A 365 13.94 -14.61 -18.49
N LEU A 366 14.78 -14.19 -17.54
CA LEU A 366 16.23 -14.06 -17.79
C LEU A 366 16.88 -15.40 -18.09
N LEU A 367 16.42 -16.48 -17.48
CA LEU A 367 16.88 -17.83 -17.79
C LEU A 367 16.48 -18.23 -19.21
N GLU A 368 15.25 -17.97 -19.61
CA GLU A 368 14.78 -18.27 -20.98
C GLU A 368 15.56 -17.50 -22.03
N GLU A 369 15.95 -16.27 -21.72
CA GLU A 369 16.69 -15.39 -22.64
C GLU A 369 18.22 -15.68 -22.62
N GLY A 370 18.66 -16.58 -21.76
CA GLY A 370 20.08 -16.93 -21.66
C GLY A 370 20.95 -15.91 -20.95
N ILE A 371 20.33 -14.91 -20.30
CA ILE A 371 21.06 -13.91 -19.49
C ILE A 371 21.53 -14.56 -18.19
N LEU A 372 20.65 -15.34 -17.57
CA LEU A 372 21.00 -16.28 -16.51
C LEU A 372 21.00 -17.68 -17.09
N THR A 373 21.70 -18.61 -16.44
CA THR A 373 21.86 -19.98 -16.91
C THR A 373 21.55 -20.96 -15.80
N ASP A 374 21.47 -22.24 -16.11
CA ASP A 374 21.21 -23.29 -15.09
C ASP A 374 22.25 -23.25 -13.97
N LYS A 375 23.45 -22.74 -14.23
CA LYS A 375 24.50 -22.60 -13.20
C LYS A 375 24.10 -21.59 -12.11
N ASP A 376 23.23 -20.63 -12.45
CA ASP A 376 22.74 -19.65 -11.50
C ASP A 376 21.65 -20.23 -10.61
N PHE A 377 21.07 -21.38 -10.99
CA PHE A 377 19.96 -22.03 -10.29
C PHE A 377 20.28 -23.50 -9.99
N PRO A 378 21.36 -23.80 -9.22
CA PRO A 378 21.70 -25.19 -8.95
C PRO A 378 20.55 -25.94 -8.26
N ASP A 379 20.27 -27.15 -8.77
CA ASP A 379 19.24 -28.05 -8.24
C ASP A 379 17.80 -27.50 -8.33
N MET A 380 17.56 -26.52 -9.19
CA MET A 380 16.19 -26.01 -9.38
C MET A 380 15.33 -27.07 -10.07
N PRO A 381 14.11 -27.35 -9.54
CA PRO A 381 13.19 -28.28 -10.20
C PRO A 381 12.85 -27.90 -11.63
N GLU A 382 12.43 -28.87 -12.42
CA GLU A 382 12.06 -28.65 -13.81
C GLU A 382 10.62 -28.11 -13.97
N ASP A 383 9.74 -28.44 -13.03
CA ASP A 383 8.35 -28.02 -13.10
C ASP A 383 8.15 -26.59 -12.58
N ASN A 384 7.16 -25.90 -13.12
CA ASN A 384 6.90 -24.50 -12.78
C ASN A 384 6.64 -24.26 -11.31
N GLU A 385 5.82 -25.12 -10.69
CA GLU A 385 5.48 -24.95 -9.27
C GLU A 385 6.71 -25.10 -8.38
N GLY A 386 7.51 -26.13 -8.65
CA GLY A 386 8.78 -26.37 -7.95
C GLY A 386 9.74 -25.20 -8.11
N ARG A 387 9.81 -24.60 -9.30
CA ARG A 387 10.66 -23.44 -9.57
C ARG A 387 10.26 -22.25 -8.68
N PHE A 388 8.95 -21.99 -8.54
CA PHE A 388 8.49 -20.87 -7.72
C PHE A 388 8.78 -21.10 -6.24
N TYR A 389 8.59 -22.31 -5.71
CA TYR A 389 8.97 -22.63 -4.33
C TYR A 389 10.48 -22.52 -4.12
N TYR A 390 11.27 -23.01 -5.07
CA TYR A 390 12.72 -22.92 -5.04
C TYR A 390 13.17 -21.46 -4.96
N LEU A 391 12.64 -20.62 -5.87
CA LEU A 391 13.03 -19.21 -5.93
C LEU A 391 12.60 -18.46 -4.67
N LEU A 392 11.39 -18.73 -4.18
CA LEU A 392 10.91 -18.09 -2.94
C LEU A 392 11.86 -18.40 -1.78
N ASP A 393 12.25 -19.67 -1.62
CA ASP A 393 13.17 -20.07 -0.56
C ASP A 393 14.54 -19.42 -0.70
N LYS A 394 15.12 -19.43 -1.91
CA LYS A 394 16.43 -18.82 -2.17
C LYS A 394 16.44 -17.32 -1.92
N ILE A 395 15.39 -16.63 -2.36
CA ILE A 395 15.23 -15.18 -2.15
C ILE A 395 15.18 -14.86 -0.65
N VAL A 396 14.33 -15.57 0.07
CA VAL A 396 14.09 -15.31 1.50
C VAL A 396 15.35 -15.57 2.32
N ARG A 397 16.13 -16.61 1.96
CA ARG A 397 17.38 -16.95 2.63
C ARG A 397 18.59 -16.16 2.11
N ARG A 398 18.42 -15.41 1.04
CA ARG A 398 19.49 -14.69 0.33
C ARG A 398 20.62 -15.64 -0.06
N GLU A 399 20.28 -16.79 -0.66
CA GLU A 399 21.23 -17.81 -1.09
C GLU A 399 21.42 -17.79 -2.61
N GLY A 400 22.67 -17.79 -3.07
CA GLY A 400 22.99 -17.81 -4.50
C GLY A 400 22.37 -16.63 -5.22
N ILE A 401 21.70 -16.90 -6.36
CA ILE A 401 21.02 -15.86 -7.14
C ILE A 401 19.90 -15.19 -6.32
N GLY A 402 19.39 -15.89 -5.30
CA GLY A 402 18.39 -15.34 -4.39
C GLY A 402 18.85 -14.09 -3.66
N ASP A 403 20.15 -13.97 -3.40
CA ASP A 403 20.67 -12.76 -2.72
C ASP A 403 20.53 -11.52 -3.62
N VAL A 404 20.75 -11.69 -4.91
CA VAL A 404 20.56 -10.61 -5.89
C VAL A 404 19.07 -10.30 -6.05
N LEU A 405 18.24 -11.33 -6.24
CA LEU A 405 16.80 -11.20 -6.46
C LEU A 405 16.07 -10.60 -5.25
N ALA A 406 16.62 -10.80 -4.05
CA ALA A 406 16.04 -10.26 -2.81
C ALA A 406 16.01 -8.73 -2.77
N ASN A 407 16.76 -8.07 -3.65
CA ASN A 407 16.78 -6.61 -3.74
C ASN A 407 15.68 -6.06 -4.67
N GLY A 408 14.87 -6.93 -5.26
CA GLY A 408 13.79 -6.55 -6.17
C GLY A 408 14.25 -6.43 -7.62
N THR A 409 13.28 -6.37 -8.51
CA THR A 409 13.53 -6.43 -9.97
C THR A 409 14.49 -5.34 -10.45
N TYR A 410 14.27 -4.09 -10.03
CA TYR A 410 15.08 -2.96 -10.49
C TYR A 410 16.56 -3.14 -10.12
N TRP A 411 16.84 -3.43 -8.84
CA TRP A 411 18.22 -3.53 -8.35
C TRP A 411 18.89 -4.83 -8.85
N ALA A 412 18.12 -5.92 -8.92
CA ALA A 412 18.61 -7.19 -9.43
C ALA A 412 19.03 -7.04 -10.91
N ALA A 413 18.20 -6.36 -11.72
CA ALA A 413 18.53 -6.13 -13.13
C ALA A 413 19.84 -5.36 -13.29
N LYS A 414 20.05 -4.33 -12.49
CA LYS A 414 21.29 -3.55 -12.52
C LYS A 414 22.50 -4.39 -12.14
N GLU A 415 22.39 -5.19 -11.10
CA GLU A 415 23.48 -6.02 -10.60
C GLU A 415 23.83 -7.14 -11.59
N ILE A 416 22.83 -7.80 -12.17
CA ILE A 416 23.03 -8.87 -13.16
C ILE A 416 23.68 -8.32 -14.42
N GLY A 417 23.25 -7.14 -14.87
CA GLY A 417 23.78 -6.54 -16.09
C GLY A 417 23.40 -7.37 -17.31
N LYS A 418 24.27 -7.47 -18.32
CA LYS A 418 24.10 -8.30 -19.52
C LYS A 418 22.77 -8.03 -20.26
N GLY A 419 22.24 -6.80 -20.14
CA GLY A 419 20.98 -6.45 -20.77
C GLY A 419 19.74 -6.79 -19.94
N ALA A 420 19.89 -7.25 -18.70
CA ALA A 420 18.78 -7.62 -17.82
C ALA A 420 17.82 -6.45 -17.58
N GLU A 421 18.31 -5.21 -17.61
CA GLU A 421 17.48 -4.02 -17.40
C GLU A 421 16.33 -3.90 -18.41
N ALA A 422 16.52 -4.42 -19.62
CA ALA A 422 15.47 -4.43 -20.64
C ALA A 422 14.26 -5.31 -20.24
N PHE A 423 14.45 -6.20 -19.28
CA PHE A 423 13.41 -7.11 -18.80
C PHE A 423 12.79 -6.68 -17.48
N ALA A 424 13.22 -5.55 -16.91
CA ALA A 424 12.61 -4.97 -15.70
C ALA A 424 11.38 -4.14 -16.11
N HIS A 425 10.40 -4.80 -16.70
CA HIS A 425 9.27 -4.19 -17.40
C HIS A 425 8.25 -3.52 -16.50
N ASN A 426 8.21 -3.86 -15.23
CA ASN A 426 7.05 -3.50 -14.41
C ASN A 426 7.45 -2.75 -13.15
N THR A 427 8.40 -1.82 -13.27
CA THR A 427 8.83 -1.01 -12.13
C THR A 427 8.61 0.48 -12.37
N ILE A 428 8.13 1.18 -11.34
CA ILE A 428 8.05 2.64 -11.29
C ILE A 428 8.66 3.04 -9.94
N LYS A 429 9.53 4.03 -9.95
CA LYS A 429 10.26 4.43 -8.74
C LYS A 429 10.97 3.23 -8.09
N LYS A 430 11.51 2.36 -8.94
CA LYS A 430 12.30 1.17 -8.53
C LYS A 430 11.50 0.07 -7.86
N HIS A 431 10.18 0.16 -7.87
CA HIS A 431 9.29 -0.80 -7.19
C HIS A 431 8.37 -1.48 -8.20
N GLU A 432 8.18 -2.78 -8.05
CA GLU A 432 7.26 -3.54 -8.90
C GLU A 432 5.84 -2.99 -8.73
N GLN A 433 5.18 -2.73 -9.85
CA GLN A 433 3.80 -2.28 -9.86
C GLN A 433 2.85 -3.47 -9.94
N LEU A 434 1.57 -3.20 -9.86
CA LEU A 434 0.55 -4.22 -10.09
C LEU A 434 0.81 -4.85 -11.46
N PRO A 435 0.66 -6.17 -11.58
CA PRO A 435 0.84 -6.82 -12.88
C PRO A 435 -0.24 -6.48 -13.92
N LEU A 436 -1.12 -5.55 -13.62
CA LEU A 436 -2.10 -5.05 -14.57
C LEU A 436 -1.56 -3.79 -15.23
N LYS A 437 -1.62 -3.72 -16.55
CA LYS A 437 -1.11 -2.57 -17.29
C LYS A 437 -2.20 -1.55 -17.57
N LEU A 438 -2.92 -1.17 -16.54
CA LEU A 438 -4.05 -0.24 -16.63
C LEU A 438 -3.64 1.12 -17.19
N SER A 439 -2.44 1.57 -16.88
CA SER A 439 -1.94 2.86 -17.36
C SER A 439 -1.75 2.90 -18.89
N MET A 440 -1.67 1.76 -19.55
CA MET A 440 -1.63 1.72 -21.01
C MET A 440 -2.99 2.01 -21.65
N LEU A 441 -4.04 1.72 -20.90
CA LEU A 441 -5.39 1.82 -21.43
C LEU A 441 -6.04 3.16 -21.14
N ASN A 442 -5.56 3.86 -20.12
CA ASN A 442 -6.26 4.99 -19.56
C ASN A 442 -5.25 6.04 -19.07
N PRO A 443 -5.26 7.26 -19.63
CA PRO A 443 -4.32 8.29 -19.21
C PRO A 443 -4.47 8.72 -17.74
N ILE A 444 -5.64 8.54 -17.16
CA ILE A 444 -5.87 8.81 -15.73
C ILE A 444 -5.01 7.85 -14.90
N TYR A 445 -5.04 6.55 -15.23
CA TYR A 445 -4.23 5.56 -14.52
C TYR A 445 -2.74 5.77 -14.78
N PHE A 446 -2.35 6.16 -16.01
CA PHE A 446 -0.97 6.51 -16.27
C PHE A 446 -0.50 7.59 -15.29
N LEU A 447 -1.29 8.68 -15.18
CA LEU A 447 -0.93 9.82 -14.35
C LEU A 447 -0.87 9.43 -12.86
N MET A 448 -1.84 8.63 -12.38
CA MET A 448 -1.85 8.13 -11.01
C MET A 448 -0.60 7.31 -10.69
N TYR A 449 -0.25 6.37 -11.58
CA TYR A 449 0.91 5.50 -11.35
C TYR A 449 2.22 6.27 -11.45
N ALA A 450 2.33 7.14 -12.45
CA ALA A 450 3.57 7.89 -12.68
C ALA A 450 3.87 8.85 -11.53
N THR A 451 2.85 9.59 -11.06
CA THR A 451 3.03 10.66 -10.06
C THR A 451 2.77 10.19 -8.62
N GLY A 452 2.29 8.97 -8.42
CA GLY A 452 1.98 8.47 -7.09
C GLY A 452 3.22 8.32 -6.22
N GLU A 453 3.11 8.78 -4.98
CA GLU A 453 4.13 8.54 -3.95
C GLU A 453 3.80 7.27 -3.19
N LYS A 454 2.56 6.82 -3.30
CA LYS A 454 2.06 5.64 -2.60
C LYS A 454 2.41 4.41 -3.43
N ILE A 455 3.17 3.53 -2.83
CA ILE A 455 3.67 2.34 -3.52
C ILE A 455 2.66 1.20 -3.45
N ASN A 456 1.46 1.48 -2.99
CA ASN A 456 0.42 0.48 -2.87
C ASN A 456 -0.63 0.67 -3.96
N ILE A 457 -0.80 -0.35 -4.72
CA ILE A 457 -1.63 -0.41 -5.91
C ILE A 457 -3.10 -0.15 -5.64
N THR A 458 -3.64 -0.81 -4.65
CA THR A 458 -5.07 -0.73 -4.34
C THR A 458 -5.48 0.65 -3.84
N GLN A 459 -4.51 1.52 -3.64
CA GLN A 459 -4.76 2.85 -3.12
C GLN A 459 -4.50 3.95 -4.14
N ILE A 460 -4.08 3.58 -5.33
CA ILE A 460 -3.99 4.50 -6.45
C ILE A 460 -5.24 4.35 -7.30
N GLU A 461 -5.63 3.12 -7.53
CA GLU A 461 -6.85 2.78 -8.24
C GLU A 461 -8.05 3.17 -7.41
N GLY A 462 -9.13 3.41 -8.03
CA GLY A 462 -10.30 3.74 -7.27
C GLY A 462 -11.53 3.88 -8.09
N GLN A 463 -12.18 4.96 -7.86
CA GLN A 463 -13.56 5.18 -8.20
C GLN A 463 -13.82 5.32 -9.67
N PHE A 464 -12.78 5.50 -10.47
CA PHE A 464 -12.94 5.49 -11.89
C PHE A 464 -13.23 4.10 -12.35
N PRO A 465 -14.23 3.95 -13.19
CA PRO A 465 -14.51 2.63 -13.73
C PRO A 465 -13.26 2.08 -14.41
N GLN A 466 -12.80 0.99 -13.90
CA GLN A 466 -11.95 0.09 -14.68
C GLN A 466 -12.90 -0.61 -15.66
N ALA A 467 -12.39 -1.25 -16.64
CA ALA A 467 -13.26 -2.07 -17.49
C ALA A 467 -13.82 -3.24 -16.64
N PRO A 468 -15.07 -3.67 -16.85
CA PRO A 468 -16.03 -3.08 -17.77
C PRO A 468 -16.71 -1.85 -17.19
N PHE A 469 -16.85 -0.84 -18.01
CA PHE A 469 -17.60 0.36 -17.64
C PHE A 469 -19.09 0.05 -17.66
N PRO A 470 -19.90 0.75 -16.86
CA PRO A 470 -21.35 0.68 -17.01
C PRO A 470 -21.73 1.06 -18.44
N LYS A 471 -22.71 0.39 -19.00
CA LYS A 471 -23.20 0.69 -20.34
C LYS A 471 -23.66 2.15 -20.42
N LYS A 472 -23.48 2.77 -21.58
CA LYS A 472 -23.80 4.19 -21.79
C LYS A 472 -25.18 4.56 -21.26
N GLU A 473 -26.18 3.73 -21.56
CA GLU A 473 -27.56 3.97 -21.13
C GLU A 473 -27.75 3.94 -19.60
N HIS A 474 -26.79 3.43 -18.86
CA HIS A 474 -26.87 3.39 -17.40
C HIS A 474 -26.00 4.46 -16.74
N ARG A 475 -25.16 5.17 -17.50
CA ARG A 475 -24.18 6.09 -16.89
C ARG A 475 -24.83 7.30 -16.23
N GLU A 476 -25.87 7.87 -16.83
CA GLU A 476 -26.57 9.01 -16.26
C GLU A 476 -27.14 8.62 -14.88
N LYS A 477 -27.91 7.54 -14.86
CA LYS A 477 -28.48 7.04 -13.60
C LYS A 477 -27.38 6.67 -12.59
N PHE A 478 -26.28 6.11 -13.07
CA PHE A 478 -25.14 5.74 -12.26
C PHE A 478 -24.52 6.96 -11.56
N THR A 479 -24.51 8.12 -12.25
CA THR A 479 -23.90 9.34 -11.70
C THR A 479 -24.88 10.25 -10.96
N GLU A 480 -26.20 10.07 -11.15
CA GLU A 480 -27.21 10.90 -10.48
C GLU A 480 -27.02 11.00 -8.97
N ASP A 481 -26.79 9.87 -8.35
CA ASP A 481 -26.68 9.76 -6.89
C ASP A 481 -25.21 9.63 -6.42
N TRP A 482 -24.27 10.02 -7.24
CA TRP A 482 -22.86 9.83 -6.92
C TRP A 482 -22.40 10.86 -5.91
N ILE A 483 -22.49 10.50 -4.65
CA ILE A 483 -22.23 11.40 -3.53
C ILE A 483 -20.77 11.76 -3.35
N GLN A 484 -19.86 10.97 -3.96
CA GLN A 484 -18.44 11.21 -3.82
C GLN A 484 -17.92 12.27 -4.80
N VAL A 485 -18.63 12.47 -5.90
CA VAL A 485 -18.19 13.41 -6.92
C VAL A 485 -18.47 14.84 -6.43
N PRO A 486 -17.45 15.71 -6.43
CA PRO A 486 -17.62 17.04 -5.81
C PRO A 486 -18.60 17.97 -6.52
N ASP A 487 -18.79 17.83 -7.81
CA ASP A 487 -19.70 18.71 -8.55
C ASP A 487 -20.22 18.08 -9.84
N ASP A 488 -21.12 18.79 -10.51
CA ASP A 488 -21.76 18.32 -11.75
C ASP A 488 -20.76 18.19 -12.91
N LYS A 489 -19.69 18.96 -12.89
CA LYS A 489 -18.62 18.86 -13.89
C LYS A 489 -18.00 17.46 -13.85
N PHE A 490 -17.71 16.96 -12.65
CA PHE A 490 -17.18 15.60 -12.48
C PHE A 490 -18.17 14.55 -12.94
N LYS A 491 -19.45 14.73 -12.62
CA LYS A 491 -20.49 13.80 -13.09
C LYS A 491 -20.52 13.74 -14.61
N GLN A 492 -20.40 14.91 -15.25
CA GLN A 492 -20.40 14.98 -16.70
C GLN A 492 -19.20 14.25 -17.32
N TYR A 493 -18.03 14.32 -16.69
CA TYR A 493 -16.86 13.58 -17.16
C TYR A 493 -17.17 12.08 -17.31
N PHE A 494 -17.88 11.49 -16.35
CA PHE A 494 -18.24 10.08 -16.39
C PHE A 494 -19.29 9.78 -17.45
N ILE A 495 -20.25 10.69 -17.65
CA ILE A 495 -21.29 10.53 -18.66
C ILE A 495 -20.64 10.54 -20.06
N ASP A 496 -19.69 11.45 -20.27
CA ASP A 496 -19.01 11.63 -21.56
C ASP A 496 -17.93 10.59 -21.84
N TRP A 497 -17.59 9.76 -20.85
CA TRP A 497 -16.55 8.76 -21.00
C TRP A 497 -17.00 7.64 -21.93
N GLU A 498 -16.30 7.45 -23.04
CA GLU A 498 -16.60 6.41 -24.00
C GLU A 498 -15.39 5.49 -24.22
N LEU A 499 -15.65 4.29 -24.65
CA LEU A 499 -14.61 3.36 -25.06
C LEU A 499 -14.32 3.56 -26.54
N ARG A 500 -13.06 3.52 -26.93
CA ARG A 500 -12.65 3.66 -28.33
C ARG A 500 -12.72 2.32 -29.07
N GLY A 501 -13.08 2.41 -30.32
CA GLY A 501 -12.98 1.31 -31.29
C GLY A 501 -13.58 0.02 -30.77
N ASP A 502 -12.74 -0.93 -30.45
CA ASP A 502 -13.12 -2.26 -29.99
C ASP A 502 -13.50 -2.31 -28.50
N ASN A 503 -13.64 -1.16 -27.86
CA ASN A 503 -13.95 -1.01 -26.44
C ASN A 503 -12.80 -1.42 -25.50
N SER A 504 -11.60 -1.59 -26.02
CA SER A 504 -10.44 -1.93 -25.21
C SER A 504 -9.74 -0.71 -24.60
N ILE A 505 -9.96 0.47 -25.21
CA ILE A 505 -9.29 1.72 -24.78
C ILE A 505 -10.37 2.78 -24.52
N PRO A 506 -10.44 3.31 -23.29
CA PRO A 506 -11.41 4.39 -22.99
C PRO A 506 -11.16 5.63 -23.83
N TYR A 507 -12.19 6.35 -24.13
CA TYR A 507 -12.08 7.70 -24.70
C TYR A 507 -11.28 8.56 -23.72
N TYR A 508 -10.30 9.27 -24.23
CA TYR A 508 -9.41 10.03 -23.36
C TYR A 508 -10.03 11.37 -22.96
N PRO A 509 -10.23 11.60 -21.64
CA PRO A 509 -10.50 12.96 -21.19
C PRO A 509 -9.31 13.86 -21.52
N THR A 510 -9.54 15.17 -21.55
CA THR A 510 -8.45 16.13 -21.76
C THR A 510 -7.43 16.03 -20.59
N PRO A 511 -6.19 16.45 -20.78
CA PRO A 511 -5.24 16.47 -19.68
C PRO A 511 -5.75 17.23 -18.44
N ALA A 512 -6.44 18.34 -18.62
CA ALA A 512 -7.04 19.09 -17.51
C ALA A 512 -8.07 18.25 -16.74
N MET A 513 -8.93 17.53 -17.46
CA MET A 513 -9.90 16.62 -16.86
C MET A 513 -9.20 15.48 -16.11
N CYS A 514 -8.13 14.92 -16.69
CA CYS A 514 -7.34 13.88 -16.03
C CYS A 514 -6.76 14.39 -14.71
N CYS A 515 -6.26 15.62 -14.70
CA CYS A 515 -5.68 16.22 -13.48
C CYS A 515 -6.73 16.43 -12.39
N ASP A 516 -7.92 16.91 -12.75
CA ASP A 516 -9.03 17.06 -11.79
C ASP A 516 -9.35 15.73 -11.14
N ILE A 517 -9.46 14.69 -11.96
CA ILE A 517 -9.85 13.34 -11.53
C ILE A 517 -8.75 12.74 -10.62
N VAL A 518 -7.50 12.84 -11.07
CA VAL A 518 -6.37 12.26 -10.32
C VAL A 518 -6.21 12.99 -8.97
N ASP A 519 -6.29 14.31 -8.96
CA ASP A 519 -6.17 15.07 -7.72
C ASP A 519 -7.28 14.69 -6.73
N TRP A 520 -8.51 14.58 -7.20
CA TRP A 520 -9.63 14.18 -6.37
C TRP A 520 -9.45 12.77 -5.80
N GLN A 521 -9.12 11.82 -6.66
CA GLN A 521 -8.91 10.42 -6.26
C GLN A 521 -7.76 10.31 -5.24
N GLU A 522 -6.66 10.98 -5.54
CA GLU A 522 -5.47 11.02 -4.67
C GLU A 522 -5.81 11.60 -3.30
N ARG A 523 -6.55 12.73 -3.27
CA ARG A 523 -6.97 13.34 -2.00
C ARG A 523 -7.79 12.38 -1.15
N MET A 524 -8.73 11.66 -1.77
CA MET A 524 -9.57 10.70 -1.03
C MET A 524 -8.71 9.60 -0.39
N HIS A 525 -7.73 9.07 -1.14
CA HIS A 525 -6.82 8.06 -0.58
C HIS A 525 -5.99 8.63 0.58
N TYR A 526 -5.49 9.85 0.43
CA TYR A 526 -4.68 10.46 1.48
C TYR A 526 -5.53 10.76 2.74
N ILE A 527 -6.80 11.11 2.56
CA ILE A 527 -7.73 11.27 3.69
C ILE A 527 -7.96 9.93 4.39
N ASP A 528 -8.22 8.87 3.63
CA ASP A 528 -8.39 7.52 4.19
C ASP A 528 -7.17 7.14 5.06
N ASP A 529 -5.97 7.43 4.56
CA ASP A 529 -4.73 7.06 5.24
C ASP A 529 -4.48 7.90 6.50
N ALA A 530 -5.00 9.10 6.55
CA ALA A 530 -4.92 9.92 7.76
C ALA A 530 -5.94 9.46 8.82
N LEU A 531 -7.12 9.08 8.37
CA LEU A 531 -8.21 8.66 9.28
C LEU A 531 -8.11 7.19 9.70
N GLY A 532 -7.41 6.36 8.92
CA GLY A 532 -7.33 4.92 9.15
C GLY A 532 -8.48 4.15 8.51
N MET A 533 -9.12 4.75 7.51
CA MET A 533 -10.29 4.15 6.84
C MET A 533 -9.85 3.13 5.80
N CYS A 534 -10.65 2.07 5.67
CA CYS A 534 -10.47 1.10 4.60
C CYS A 534 -10.90 1.71 3.27
N ALA A 535 -10.00 1.71 2.27
CA ALA A 535 -10.31 2.20 0.93
C ALA A 535 -11.53 1.48 0.32
N GLY A 536 -11.77 0.24 0.71
CA GLY A 536 -12.94 -0.53 0.25
C GLY A 536 -14.28 0.04 0.71
N LEU A 537 -14.28 0.94 1.68
CA LEU A 537 -15.50 1.63 2.14
C LEU A 537 -15.47 3.13 1.82
N SER A 538 -14.47 3.58 1.10
CA SER A 538 -14.30 5.00 0.77
C SER A 538 -13.73 5.19 -0.63
N SER A 539 -12.43 5.36 -0.76
CA SER A 539 -11.81 5.78 -2.03
C SER A 539 -11.89 4.77 -3.17
N PHE A 540 -12.10 3.50 -2.87
CA PHE A 540 -12.09 2.46 -3.91
C PHE A 540 -13.44 2.27 -4.62
N PRO A 541 -14.60 2.12 -3.91
CA PRO A 541 -15.86 1.87 -4.62
C PRO A 541 -16.47 3.14 -5.20
N LEU A 542 -17.27 2.96 -6.23
CA LEU A 542 -17.88 4.08 -6.97
C LEU A 542 -18.93 4.86 -6.19
N LYS A 543 -19.68 4.21 -5.33
CA LYS A 543 -20.65 4.87 -4.45
C LYS A 543 -20.40 4.39 -3.03
N PRO A 544 -19.37 4.93 -2.38
CA PRO A 544 -18.99 4.42 -1.06
C PRO A 544 -19.84 4.99 0.08
N PRO A 545 -19.85 4.30 1.21
CA PRO A 545 -20.49 4.84 2.40
C PRO A 545 -19.73 6.02 3.03
N TYR A 546 -18.41 6.13 2.83
CA TYR A 546 -17.63 7.27 3.30
C TYR A 546 -17.15 8.10 2.13
N HIS A 547 -17.26 9.42 2.24
CA HIS A 547 -16.96 10.34 1.15
C HIS A 547 -16.66 11.74 1.68
N ILE A 548 -16.28 12.63 0.78
CA ILE A 548 -15.86 14.00 1.11
C ILE A 548 -16.95 14.79 1.86
N HIS A 549 -18.21 14.43 1.67
CA HIS A 549 -19.33 15.18 2.28
C HIS A 549 -19.67 14.72 3.70
N ASN A 550 -19.30 13.50 4.10
CA ASN A 550 -19.55 13.08 5.48
C ASN A 550 -18.30 12.98 6.35
N TYR A 551 -17.11 12.84 5.76
CA TYR A 551 -15.88 12.81 6.54
C TYR A 551 -15.71 14.03 7.45
N PRO A 552 -15.98 15.28 7.01
CA PRO A 552 -15.88 16.40 7.94
C PRO A 552 -16.74 16.24 9.18
N LYS A 553 -17.94 15.70 9.03
CA LYS A 553 -18.87 15.48 10.16
C LYS A 553 -18.28 14.44 11.14
N PHE A 554 -17.72 13.34 10.60
CA PHE A 554 -17.06 12.32 11.43
C PHE A 554 -15.87 12.90 12.20
N ILE A 555 -15.06 13.73 11.56
CA ILE A 555 -13.89 14.35 12.18
C ILE A 555 -14.36 15.30 13.29
N SER A 556 -15.34 16.13 13.00
CA SER A 556 -15.84 17.11 13.97
C SER A 556 -16.48 16.41 15.19
N ALA A 557 -17.36 15.44 14.94
CA ALA A 557 -18.04 14.73 16.03
C ALA A 557 -17.10 13.80 16.79
N GLY A 558 -16.13 13.23 16.11
CA GLY A 558 -15.17 12.29 16.71
C GLY A 558 -14.03 12.98 17.43
N ALA A 559 -13.30 13.81 16.70
CA ALA A 559 -12.04 14.42 17.19
C ALA A 559 -12.23 15.82 17.78
N GLY A 560 -13.41 16.43 17.60
CA GLY A 560 -13.66 17.78 18.12
C GLY A 560 -12.95 18.87 17.32
N ILE A 561 -12.52 18.56 16.09
CA ILE A 561 -11.86 19.51 15.20
C ILE A 561 -12.92 20.08 14.27
N GLU A 562 -13.08 21.41 14.28
CA GLU A 562 -14.03 22.06 13.37
C GLU A 562 -13.58 21.86 11.92
N MET A 563 -14.27 20.99 11.20
CA MET A 563 -13.89 20.53 9.86
C MET A 563 -15.03 20.74 8.87
N ASP A 564 -14.65 21.15 7.67
CA ASP A 564 -15.53 21.24 6.50
C ASP A 564 -14.75 20.73 5.26
N UNK A 565 -15.28 20.68 4.22
CA UNK A 565 -14.78 20.21 3.10
C UNK A 565 -13.62 20.82 2.67
N GLU A 566 -13.63 22.20 2.74
CA GLU A 566 -12.46 23.01 2.33
C GLU A 566 -11.24 22.75 3.21
N LYS A 567 -11.43 22.80 4.50
CA LYS A 567 -10.35 22.51 5.47
C LYS A 567 -9.79 21.11 5.28
N LEU A 568 -10.67 20.13 5.05
CA LEU A 568 -10.24 18.75 4.84
C LEU A 568 -9.42 18.64 3.55
N THR A 569 -9.87 19.29 2.48
CA THR A 569 -9.14 19.35 1.21
C THR A 569 -7.76 19.99 1.41
N GLN A 570 -7.70 21.11 2.14
CA GLN A 570 -6.44 21.80 2.40
C GLN A 570 -5.48 20.93 3.22
N ALA A 571 -5.99 20.25 4.24
CA ALA A 571 -5.16 19.33 5.04
C ALA A 571 -4.59 18.21 4.16
N ALA A 572 -5.43 17.58 3.35
CA ALA A 572 -4.99 16.49 2.46
C ALA A 572 -3.93 16.97 1.46
N LYS A 573 -4.15 18.13 0.85
CA LYS A 573 -3.16 18.74 -0.06
C LYS A 573 -1.85 19.04 0.66
N ARG A 574 -1.93 19.53 1.90
CA ARG A 574 -0.75 19.84 2.71
C ARG A 574 0.13 18.60 2.92
N TYR A 575 -0.42 17.53 3.48
CA TYR A 575 0.44 16.39 3.76
C TYR A 575 0.75 15.56 2.50
N ARG A 576 -0.10 15.59 1.47
CA ARG A 576 0.27 15.03 0.16
C ARG A 576 1.52 15.72 -0.38
N THR A 577 1.55 17.06 -0.29
CA THR A 577 2.69 17.86 -0.76
C THR A 577 3.91 17.63 0.15
N LEU A 578 3.71 17.44 1.44
CA LEU A 578 4.81 17.13 2.37
C LEU A 578 5.46 15.78 2.02
N VAL A 579 4.66 14.75 1.69
CA VAL A 579 5.19 13.46 1.23
C VAL A 579 6.04 13.67 -0.04
N ARG A 580 5.53 14.46 -1.00
CA ARG A 580 6.28 14.82 -2.21
C ARG A 580 7.59 15.51 -1.86
N ALA A 581 7.54 16.46 -0.93
CA ALA A 581 8.71 17.23 -0.50
C ALA A 581 9.78 16.34 0.13
N ILE A 582 9.39 15.37 0.94
CA ILE A 582 10.32 14.38 1.52
C ILE A 582 11.08 13.69 0.38
N ASN A 583 10.35 13.26 -0.65
CA ASN A 583 10.94 12.52 -1.77
C ASN A 583 11.80 13.45 -2.66
N ILE A 584 11.37 14.68 -2.90
CA ILE A 584 12.17 15.67 -3.62
C ILE A 584 13.50 15.94 -2.89
N ARG A 585 13.43 16.09 -1.57
CA ARG A 585 14.62 16.31 -0.74
C ARG A 585 15.60 15.12 -0.81
N ARG A 586 15.07 13.92 -1.11
CA ARG A 586 15.86 12.71 -1.30
C ARG A 586 16.29 12.49 -2.76
N GLY A 587 16.08 13.47 -3.62
CA GLY A 587 16.60 13.45 -4.99
C GLY A 587 15.60 13.06 -6.08
N MET A 588 14.34 12.82 -5.74
CA MET A 588 13.31 12.47 -6.73
C MET A 588 13.05 13.69 -7.65
N ARG A 589 12.86 13.42 -8.94
CA ARG A 589 12.60 14.45 -9.96
C ARG A 589 11.63 13.90 -11.00
N ARG A 590 11.32 14.70 -12.02
CA ARG A 590 10.42 14.32 -13.13
C ARG A 590 10.74 12.96 -13.75
N LYS A 591 12.01 12.63 -13.91
CA LYS A 591 12.44 11.34 -14.52
C LYS A 591 11.92 10.13 -13.75
N ASP A 592 11.62 10.31 -12.45
CA ASP A 592 11.10 9.22 -11.60
C ASP A 592 9.58 9.07 -11.71
N ASP A 593 8.90 10.07 -12.28
CA ASP A 593 7.46 10.05 -12.53
C ASP A 593 7.16 9.45 -13.91
N ALA A 594 7.76 8.31 -14.18
CA ALA A 594 7.61 7.63 -15.46
C ALA A 594 7.88 6.15 -15.34
N PRO A 595 7.16 5.31 -16.07
CA PRO A 595 7.57 3.91 -16.19
C PRO A 595 8.82 3.83 -17.07
N PRO A 596 9.57 2.73 -17.01
CA PRO A 596 10.72 2.53 -17.91
C PRO A 596 10.32 2.65 -19.38
N ALA A 597 11.25 3.04 -20.22
CA ALA A 597 10.99 3.25 -21.64
C ALA A 597 10.39 2.00 -22.32
N ASN A 598 10.78 0.83 -21.85
CA ASN A 598 10.31 -0.46 -22.40
C ASN A 598 9.23 -1.12 -21.55
N HIS A 599 8.65 -0.40 -20.60
CA HIS A 599 7.70 -0.95 -19.61
C HIS A 599 6.48 -1.59 -20.29
N TRP A 600 5.91 -0.90 -21.28
CA TRP A 600 4.76 -1.40 -22.00
C TRP A 600 5.04 -1.42 -23.51
N LYS A 601 4.44 -2.37 -24.20
CA LYS A 601 4.56 -2.48 -25.64
C LYS A 601 4.02 -1.26 -26.38
N LYS A 602 3.07 -0.56 -25.78
CA LYS A 602 2.42 0.60 -26.38
C LYS A 602 2.61 1.81 -25.45
N ARG A 603 3.22 2.85 -25.98
CA ARG A 603 3.49 4.08 -25.24
C ARG A 603 2.93 5.26 -26.06
N PHE A 604 2.61 6.33 -25.36
CA PHE A 604 2.08 7.55 -25.94
C PHE A 604 2.94 8.73 -25.46
N PRO A 605 4.21 8.83 -25.93
CA PRO A 605 5.17 9.75 -25.29
C PRO A 605 4.72 11.23 -25.29
N GLU A 606 4.05 11.69 -26.35
CA GLU A 606 3.58 13.08 -26.42
C GLU A 606 2.45 13.33 -25.41
N LEU A 607 1.52 12.40 -25.32
CA LEU A 607 0.44 12.48 -24.34
C LEU A 607 0.99 12.40 -22.90
N GLU A 608 1.94 11.49 -22.65
CA GLU A 608 2.57 11.34 -21.35
C GLU A 608 3.26 12.63 -20.91
N LYS A 609 3.98 13.28 -21.84
CA LYS A 609 4.62 14.58 -21.59
C LYS A 609 3.58 15.65 -21.24
N GLU A 610 2.54 15.75 -22.05
CA GLU A 610 1.47 16.73 -21.84
C GLU A 610 0.76 16.52 -20.50
N LEU A 611 0.46 15.28 -20.16
CA LEU A 611 -0.18 14.94 -18.89
C LEU A 611 0.68 15.37 -17.69
N LEU A 612 1.99 15.10 -17.74
CA LEU A 612 2.89 15.48 -16.65
C LEU A 612 3.02 17.01 -16.57
N ASP A 613 3.19 17.69 -17.71
CA ASP A 613 3.29 19.15 -17.73
C ASP A 613 2.03 19.78 -17.11
N THR A 614 0.85 19.32 -17.54
CA THR A 614 -0.45 19.82 -17.04
C THR A 614 -0.62 19.52 -15.55
N TYR A 615 -0.26 18.32 -15.12
CA TYR A 615 -0.38 17.91 -13.72
C TYR A 615 0.52 18.75 -12.82
N TYR A 616 1.77 18.96 -13.22
CA TYR A 616 2.71 19.77 -12.42
C TYR A 616 2.20 21.21 -12.28
N GLU A 617 1.74 21.81 -13.38
CA GLU A 617 1.15 23.13 -13.33
C GLU A 617 -0.07 23.17 -12.41
N TYR A 618 -0.95 22.18 -12.55
CA TYR A 618 -2.16 22.03 -11.72
C TYR A 618 -1.82 21.93 -10.22
N LYS A 619 -0.75 21.22 -9.88
CA LYS A 619 -0.32 21.02 -8.48
C LYS A 619 0.49 22.20 -7.93
N GLY A 620 0.88 23.16 -8.75
CA GLY A 620 1.76 24.26 -8.33
C GLY A 620 3.21 23.79 -8.21
N TRP A 621 3.63 22.86 -9.05
CA TRP A 621 5.00 22.33 -9.08
C TRP A 621 5.71 22.83 -10.35
N ASN A 622 7.04 22.90 -10.29
CA ASN A 622 7.83 23.31 -11.45
C ASN A 622 7.99 22.14 -12.45
N ASP A 623 8.73 22.35 -13.54
CA ASP A 623 8.90 21.38 -14.61
C ASP A 623 9.62 20.09 -14.19
N GLN A 624 10.30 20.10 -13.04
CA GLN A 624 10.94 18.92 -12.46
C GLN A 624 10.05 18.24 -11.41
N GLY A 625 8.82 18.72 -11.24
CA GLY A 625 7.88 18.14 -10.26
C GLY A 625 8.17 18.57 -8.83
N ILE A 626 8.88 19.69 -8.66
CA ILE A 626 9.23 20.24 -7.34
C ILE A 626 8.16 21.26 -6.94
N PRO A 627 7.52 21.12 -5.76
CA PRO A 627 6.57 22.14 -5.30
C PRO A 627 7.24 23.51 -5.23
N THR A 628 6.59 24.52 -5.83
CA THR A 628 7.11 25.91 -5.83
C THR A 628 7.01 26.52 -4.43
N GLN A 629 7.77 27.59 -4.18
CA GLN A 629 7.69 28.32 -2.92
C GLN A 629 6.27 28.84 -2.69
N GLU A 630 5.61 29.33 -3.74
CA GLU A 630 4.24 29.82 -3.66
C GLU A 630 3.29 28.70 -3.19
N CYS A 631 3.33 27.56 -3.86
CA CYS A 631 2.52 26.37 -3.50
C CYS A 631 2.74 25.97 -2.04
N LEU A 632 4.00 25.88 -1.63
CA LEU A 632 4.36 25.48 -0.26
C LEU A 632 3.82 26.47 0.78
N ASN A 633 3.97 27.77 0.50
CA ASN A 633 3.50 28.80 1.44
C ASN A 633 1.97 28.80 1.56
N GLU A 634 1.26 28.63 0.44
CA GLU A 634 -0.22 28.54 0.45
C GLU A 634 -0.74 27.36 1.27
N LEU A 635 0.04 26.28 1.30
CA LEU A 635 -0.32 25.07 2.06
C LEU A 635 0.19 25.10 3.51
N GLY A 636 0.79 26.19 3.96
CA GLY A 636 1.34 26.27 5.31
C GLY A 636 2.61 25.46 5.50
N LEU A 637 3.35 25.23 4.41
CA LEU A 637 4.60 24.46 4.39
C LEU A 637 5.82 25.38 4.15
N SER A 638 5.79 26.58 4.70
CA SER A 638 6.89 27.54 4.53
C SER A 638 8.23 26.99 5.03
N TYR A 639 8.20 26.13 6.06
CA TYR A 639 9.42 25.47 6.56
C TYR A 639 10.05 24.55 5.49
N VAL A 640 9.24 23.99 4.62
CA VAL A 640 9.72 23.19 3.48
C VAL A 640 10.36 24.12 2.43
N ALA A 641 9.69 25.24 2.12
CA ALA A 641 10.20 26.23 1.16
C ALA A 641 11.58 26.75 1.61
N GLU A 642 11.71 27.06 2.89
CA GLU A 642 12.98 27.54 3.48
C GLU A 642 14.09 26.48 3.36
N ASP A 643 13.77 25.23 3.65
CA ASP A 643 14.71 24.11 3.53
C ASP A 643 15.15 23.92 2.08
N PHE A 644 14.20 23.97 1.14
CA PHE A 644 14.50 23.81 -0.29
C PHE A 644 15.41 24.93 -0.79
N GLU A 645 15.14 26.18 -0.39
CA GLU A 645 15.97 27.32 -0.74
C GLU A 645 17.39 27.15 -0.19
N LYS A 646 17.48 26.81 1.10
CA LYS A 646 18.77 26.62 1.77
C LYS A 646 19.60 25.51 1.13
N ARG A 647 18.97 24.46 0.64
CA ARG A 647 19.65 23.33 -0.02
C ARG A 647 19.88 23.55 -1.51
N GLY A 648 19.38 24.65 -2.06
CA GLY A 648 19.52 24.93 -3.49
C GLY A 648 18.74 23.97 -4.38
N VAL A 649 17.63 23.45 -3.90
CA VAL A 649 16.81 22.46 -4.61
C VAL A 649 16.32 23.00 -5.96
N TYR A 650 16.05 24.32 -6.04
CA TYR A 650 15.54 24.95 -7.26
C TYR A 650 16.62 25.28 -8.29
N ASN A 651 17.91 25.10 -7.96
CA ASN A 651 19.03 25.45 -8.85
C ASN A 651 19.36 24.24 -9.75
N GLU A 652 19.22 24.44 -11.07
CA GLU A 652 19.45 23.37 -12.06
C GLU A 652 20.89 22.82 -12.05
N ASN A 653 21.84 23.58 -11.53
CA ASN A 653 23.26 23.23 -11.52
C ASN A 653 23.71 22.52 -10.22
N THR A 654 22.80 22.28 -9.29
CA THR A 654 23.18 21.55 -8.08
C THR A 654 23.17 20.06 -8.41
N PRO A 655 24.29 19.34 -8.32
CA PRO A 655 24.28 17.89 -8.55
C PRO A 655 23.29 17.25 -7.57
N SER A 656 22.45 16.37 -8.07
CA SER A 656 21.61 15.56 -7.18
C SER A 656 22.55 14.94 -6.15
N ALA A 657 22.21 15.04 -4.87
CA ALA A 657 23.00 14.38 -3.83
C ALA A 657 23.19 12.94 -4.23
N LYS A 658 24.41 12.57 -4.59
CA LYS A 658 24.72 11.17 -4.94
C LYS A 658 24.41 10.36 -3.69
N THR A 659 23.59 9.35 -3.85
CA THR A 659 23.37 8.42 -2.76
C THR A 659 24.68 7.72 -2.45
N SER A 660 24.84 7.23 -1.23
CA SER A 660 26.05 6.51 -0.81
C SER A 660 26.42 5.39 -1.77
N ALA A 661 25.41 4.78 -2.41
CA ALA A 661 25.62 3.72 -3.41
C ALA A 661 26.25 4.21 -4.72
N ASP A 662 26.05 5.50 -5.06
CA ASP A 662 26.66 6.07 -6.27
C ASP A 662 28.13 6.45 -6.03
N LYS A 663 28.50 6.72 -4.77
CA LYS A 663 29.87 7.07 -4.40
C LYS A 663 30.81 5.87 -4.37
N GLU A 664 30.29 4.67 -4.18
CA GLU A 664 31.10 3.44 -4.13
C GLU A 664 31.51 2.92 -5.53
N LYS A 665 30.93 3.45 -6.60
CA LYS A 665 31.23 3.01 -7.96
C LYS A 665 32.24 3.91 -8.71
N GLU A 666 32.73 4.98 -8.08
CA GLU A 666 33.74 5.85 -8.71
C GLU A 666 35.16 5.68 -8.10
N VAL A 667 35.38 4.66 -7.25
CA VAL A 667 36.69 4.34 -6.69
C VAL A 667 37.23 3.03 -7.24
#